data_c5db779278029e862d37c305a08383b5
#
_entry.id   c5db779278029e862d37c305a08383b5
#
_cell.length_a   1.000
_cell.length_b   1.000
_cell.length_c   1.000
_cell.angle_alpha   90.00
_cell.angle_beta   90.00
_cell.angle_gamma   90.00
#
_symmetry.space_group_name_H-M   'P 1'
#
loop_
_entity.id
_entity.type
_entity.pdbx_description
1 polymer ?
#
loop_
_entity_poly.entity_id
_entity_poly.type
_entity_poly.pdbx_seq_one_letter_code
_entity_poly.pdbx_strand_id
1 'polypeptide(L)'
;MTTKKPSKGGKPSRGQAPNKGAKAGAARTTKPGKPLPGWFPELNEGSAPPRGRKARGADAAAPGPAPGRKLPPAGKVIDDPYAAREAEKYEQPIASREAILALLERCEGPQTAEELGARLGLTAPDRAEALSRRLGAMVRDGQLVQNRRGGFAPIQTLNLVTGVVIANPEGFGFLRPVEGGDDLFLPPYEMRKVMHGDKVLARVTGIDHRGRREGSIARVLERGMTRLIGRFSVEMGINYVVPDDKRVQRNVQVPPDQTGGARDGQLVVCELTQAPDSRRPPIGRIIAVLGDKLTASLVVETAIHGHELPFEFPQEVLDEAASVPLVVEPAMIGDRVDLRSTPLVTIDGEDAKDFDDAVFCEPNAEGFRLVVAIADVSNYVRPGTPLDEEAQKRATSVYFPGFVVPMLPETLSNGICSLMPKVDRMCFVCDMQIDRDGLVTHSRFYEAVMNSHARLTYTQVWKAVGEDDAETQAWMGDLLPHVQRLHQLYKVLSKARAKRGAIEFESSEVRFVLDNRGEVTQAGMLVRNDAHKLIEECMIAANVEAAKYLLSRHVPAPYRIHEKPPETKYADLLEFLKEFKLSLPPWSKVRPGDYTKLLKKIRDRPDATLLESVLLRSQSLAIYSPENHGHFGLALEAYAHFTSPIRRYPDLLVHRAIKHALSGKPLDKFTYNAREMAALALQCSERERRADEAEREVDERYRAAWMEKHVGGQFDGVISGVTSFGLFVELDESKVQGLVHVTQLPQDYYKFDATRKTLTGERRGSSYRLGDRVRILVLKASMEERKIDFRLVEHKGEDEGESLPPLPERGKPAKRKKEKY
;
A
#
# COMPACT_ATOMS: atom_id res chain seq x y z
N MET A 1 -37.77 -26.86 46.66
CA MET A 1 -39.25 -26.94 46.67
C MET A 1 -39.71 -26.73 45.25
N THR A 2 -40.16 -27.84 44.68
CA THR A 2 -41.26 -28.11 43.75
C THR A 2 -41.14 -27.48 42.37
N THR A 3 -40.61 -28.18 41.36
CA THR A 3 -41.22 -29.18 40.45
C THR A 3 -42.50 -28.74 39.73
N LYS A 4 -42.46 -28.66 38.39
CA LYS A 4 -43.27 -29.47 37.47
C LYS A 4 -43.04 -29.18 35.99
N LYS A 5 -42.62 -30.19 35.26
CA LYS A 5 -42.94 -30.55 33.85
C LYS A 5 -44.15 -31.49 33.87
N PRO A 6 -44.71 -32.01 32.77
CA PRO A 6 -44.75 -31.69 31.32
C PRO A 6 -46.14 -31.95 30.66
N SER A 7 -46.31 -31.79 29.34
CA SER A 7 -47.09 -32.72 28.44
C SER A 7 -46.98 -32.22 26.99
N LYS A 8 -46.44 -32.93 26.06
CA LYS A 8 -46.89 -34.04 25.18
C LYS A 8 -48.07 -33.67 24.29
N GLY A 9 -47.87 -33.70 22.94
CA GLY A 9 -48.55 -34.61 22.09
C GLY A 9 -48.87 -34.04 20.71
N GLY A 10 -48.48 -34.73 19.62
CA GLY A 10 -49.24 -34.75 18.40
C GLY A 10 -48.51 -34.74 17.07
N LYS A 11 -48.08 -35.89 16.60
CA LYS A 11 -47.92 -36.27 15.17
C LYS A 11 -49.11 -37.18 14.84
N PRO A 12 -49.40 -37.64 13.57
CA PRO A 12 -48.91 -37.31 12.19
C PRO A 12 -50.00 -37.36 11.11
N SER A 13 -49.70 -37.15 9.82
CA SER A 13 -50.17 -37.93 8.64
C SER A 13 -49.54 -37.38 7.33
N ARG A 14 -48.85 -38.14 6.65
CA ARG A 14 -48.83 -39.05 5.48
C ARG A 14 -49.80 -38.70 4.37
N GLY A 15 -49.23 -38.68 3.11
CA GLY A 15 -49.87 -38.89 1.85
C GLY A 15 -49.09 -38.36 0.68
N GLN A 16 -48.26 -39.16 0.09
CA GLN A 16 -48.31 -39.93 -1.17
C GLN A 16 -47.83 -39.17 -2.39
N ALA A 17 -46.75 -39.68 -2.98
CA ALA A 17 -46.41 -39.60 -4.38
C ALA A 17 -47.33 -40.53 -5.22
N PRO A 18 -47.47 -40.46 -6.56
CA PRO A 18 -46.39 -40.94 -7.40
C PRO A 18 -46.30 -40.34 -8.87
N ASN A 19 -45.21 -40.49 -9.48
CA ASN A 19 -44.86 -41.34 -10.65
C ASN A 19 -44.52 -40.68 -11.99
N LYS A 20 -43.30 -40.94 -12.46
CA LYS A 20 -42.85 -41.34 -13.82
C LYS A 20 -43.00 -40.41 -15.02
N GLY A 21 -41.82 -40.20 -15.65
CA GLY A 21 -41.76 -39.88 -17.05
C GLY A 21 -40.34 -39.53 -17.51
N ALA A 22 -39.54 -40.57 -17.78
CA ALA A 22 -38.27 -40.44 -18.49
C ALA A 22 -38.48 -40.01 -19.94
N LYS A 23 -37.65 -39.04 -20.44
CA LYS A 23 -37.13 -39.10 -21.83
C LYS A 23 -35.85 -38.30 -21.95
N ALA A 24 -34.83 -38.99 -22.45
CA ALA A 24 -33.56 -38.48 -22.91
C ALA A 24 -33.76 -37.50 -24.09
N GLY A 25 -32.89 -36.51 -24.19
CA GLY A 25 -32.92 -35.64 -25.37
C GLY A 25 -31.79 -34.60 -25.38
N ALA A 26 -30.73 -34.94 -26.06
CA ALA A 26 -29.86 -34.08 -26.87
C ALA A 26 -29.02 -32.98 -26.20
N ALA A 27 -27.73 -33.18 -26.27
CA ALA A 27 -26.67 -32.17 -26.17
C ALA A 27 -26.99 -30.92 -27.01
N ARG A 28 -27.08 -29.78 -26.40
CA ARG A 28 -27.04 -28.48 -27.08
C ARG A 28 -25.60 -27.99 -27.12
N THR A 29 -25.04 -28.06 -28.30
CA THR A 29 -23.83 -27.35 -28.70
C THR A 29 -24.07 -25.84 -28.50
N THR A 30 -23.30 -25.20 -27.63
CA THR A 30 -23.25 -23.74 -27.51
C THR A 30 -22.55 -23.18 -28.75
N LYS A 31 -23.27 -22.37 -29.49
CA LYS A 31 -22.73 -21.55 -30.58
C LYS A 31 -21.66 -20.60 -30.06
N PRO A 32 -20.60 -20.30 -30.82
CA PRO A 32 -19.59 -19.31 -30.42
C PRO A 32 -20.25 -17.92 -30.30
N GLY A 33 -19.88 -17.22 -29.22
CA GLY A 33 -20.39 -15.90 -28.89
C GLY A 33 -20.14 -14.89 -30.02
N LYS A 34 -21.13 -14.08 -30.30
CA LYS A 34 -21.03 -12.93 -31.19
C LYS A 34 -19.87 -12.02 -30.76
N PRO A 35 -19.07 -11.51 -31.71
CA PRO A 35 -18.08 -10.50 -31.40
C PRO A 35 -18.76 -9.22 -30.89
N LEU A 36 -18.20 -8.63 -29.84
CA LEU A 36 -18.60 -7.36 -29.26
C LEU A 36 -18.58 -6.24 -30.31
N PRO A 37 -19.52 -5.26 -30.28
CA PRO A 37 -19.59 -4.20 -31.27
C PRO A 37 -18.32 -3.35 -31.25
N GLY A 38 -17.74 -3.22 -32.42
CA GLY A 38 -16.50 -2.51 -32.66
C GLY A 38 -16.65 -1.00 -32.45
N TRP A 39 -15.80 -0.47 -31.62
CA TRP A 39 -15.63 0.96 -31.37
C TRP A 39 -14.18 1.37 -31.59
N PHE A 40 -13.82 1.58 -32.85
CA PHE A 40 -12.65 2.35 -33.25
C PHE A 40 -13.05 3.32 -34.36
N PRO A 41 -12.70 4.63 -34.30
CA PRO A 41 -12.85 5.52 -35.44
C PRO A 41 -11.91 5.06 -36.56
N GLU A 42 -12.41 5.08 -37.80
CA GLU A 42 -11.66 4.77 -39.01
C GLU A 42 -10.45 5.69 -39.13
N LEU A 43 -9.30 5.10 -39.33
CA LEU A 43 -8.14 5.80 -39.84
C LEU A 43 -8.42 6.13 -41.30
N ASN A 44 -8.80 7.37 -41.61
CA ASN A 44 -8.94 7.86 -42.97
C ASN A 44 -7.54 7.88 -43.61
N GLU A 45 -7.37 7.03 -44.60
CA GLU A 45 -6.33 7.18 -45.60
C GLU A 45 -6.75 8.27 -46.57
N GLY A 46 -5.91 9.26 -46.74
CA GLY A 46 -5.88 10.06 -47.94
C GLY A 46 -6.37 11.50 -47.84
N SER A 47 -5.46 12.40 -47.63
CA SER A 47 -5.36 13.62 -48.40
C SER A 47 -3.97 14.28 -48.23
N ALA A 48 -3.27 14.41 -49.34
CA ALA A 48 -1.98 15.08 -49.37
C ALA A 48 -2.12 16.59 -49.07
N PRO A 49 -1.17 17.20 -48.33
CA PRO A 49 -1.19 18.63 -48.11
C PRO A 49 -0.62 19.42 -49.30
N PRO A 50 -1.08 20.68 -49.54
CA PRO A 50 -0.58 21.53 -50.61
C PRO A 50 0.81 22.07 -50.30
N ARG A 51 1.63 22.16 -51.32
CA ARG A 51 2.98 22.77 -51.35
C ARG A 51 2.96 24.27 -50.98
N GLY A 52 3.91 24.66 -50.11
CA GLY A 52 4.41 26.03 -50.14
C GLY A 52 4.78 26.66 -48.82
N ARG A 53 6.02 26.72 -48.42
CA ARG A 53 6.97 27.84 -48.39
C ARG A 53 8.15 27.56 -47.46
N LYS A 54 9.33 27.77 -48.00
CA LYS A 54 10.64 27.70 -47.34
C LYS A 54 10.78 28.74 -46.23
N ALA A 55 11.29 28.31 -45.06
CA ALA A 55 12.11 29.14 -44.20
C ALA A 55 13.29 28.35 -43.66
N ARG A 56 14.46 28.90 -43.70
CA ARG A 56 15.79 28.40 -43.32
C ARG A 56 15.99 28.48 -41.81
N GLY A 57 16.77 27.53 -41.25
CA GLY A 57 17.52 27.73 -40.00
C GLY A 57 17.69 26.50 -39.17
N ALA A 58 18.79 25.83 -39.41
CA ALA A 58 19.87 25.34 -38.56
C ALA A 58 19.55 24.36 -37.39
N ASP A 59 19.87 23.10 -37.64
CA ASP A 59 20.72 22.14 -36.94
C ASP A 59 20.64 21.95 -35.41
N ALA A 60 20.08 20.77 -35.03
CA ALA A 60 20.77 19.82 -34.17
C ALA A 60 20.14 18.44 -34.43
N ALA A 61 20.88 17.52 -35.02
CA ALA A 61 20.46 16.18 -35.41
C ALA A 61 20.39 15.26 -34.19
N ALA A 62 19.19 14.67 -33.98
CA ALA A 62 19.05 13.44 -33.20
C ALA A 62 19.55 12.24 -34.03
N PRO A 63 20.15 11.21 -33.43
CA PRO A 63 20.61 10.06 -34.19
C PRO A 63 19.42 9.30 -34.77
N GLY A 64 19.44 9.09 -36.08
CA GLY A 64 18.42 8.36 -36.81
C GLY A 64 18.43 6.85 -36.49
N PRO A 65 17.29 6.17 -36.70
CA PRO A 65 17.19 4.73 -36.44
C PRO A 65 18.15 3.95 -37.37
N ALA A 66 18.74 2.91 -36.79
CA ALA A 66 19.62 2.00 -37.50
C ALA A 66 18.91 1.32 -38.70
N PRO A 67 19.62 1.00 -39.79
CA PRO A 67 19.02 0.47 -41.01
C PRO A 67 18.33 -0.88 -40.76
N GLY A 68 17.05 -0.95 -41.17
CA GLY A 68 16.13 -2.06 -40.99
C GLY A 68 16.70 -3.42 -41.37
N ARG A 69 16.74 -4.35 -40.44
CA ARG A 69 16.89 -5.79 -40.71
C ARG A 69 15.64 -6.24 -41.45
N LYS A 70 15.84 -6.78 -42.64
CA LYS A 70 14.77 -7.36 -43.46
C LYS A 70 14.06 -8.49 -42.72
N LEU A 71 12.72 -8.48 -42.80
CA LEU A 71 11.84 -9.52 -42.24
C LEU A 71 12.24 -10.90 -42.79
N PRO A 72 12.27 -11.96 -42.00
CA PRO A 72 12.46 -13.31 -42.47
C PRO A 72 11.31 -13.72 -43.37
N PRO A 73 11.58 -14.47 -44.48
CA PRO A 73 10.54 -15.05 -45.34
C PRO A 73 9.68 -16.04 -44.53
N ALA A 74 8.39 -16.17 -44.92
CA ALA A 74 7.45 -17.08 -44.27
C ALA A 74 8.04 -18.51 -44.19
N GLY A 75 8.06 -19.09 -42.98
CA GLY A 75 8.56 -20.46 -42.75
C GLY A 75 9.96 -20.60 -42.13
N LYS A 76 10.71 -19.51 -41.89
CA LYS A 76 11.94 -19.61 -41.09
C LYS A 76 11.59 -19.44 -39.62
N VAL A 77 12.01 -20.44 -38.80
CA VAL A 77 11.91 -20.42 -37.35
C VAL A 77 12.54 -19.12 -36.82
N ILE A 78 11.75 -18.31 -36.12
CA ILE A 78 12.26 -17.15 -35.41
C ILE A 78 13.05 -17.67 -34.23
N ASP A 79 14.24 -17.13 -34.02
CA ASP A 79 15.03 -17.40 -32.82
C ASP A 79 14.28 -16.81 -31.60
N ASP A 80 13.68 -17.73 -30.82
CA ASP A 80 12.95 -17.35 -29.59
C ASP A 80 13.86 -17.63 -28.40
N PRO A 81 14.47 -16.60 -27.79
CA PRO A 81 15.36 -16.76 -26.66
C PRO A 81 14.71 -17.46 -25.45
N TYR A 82 13.37 -17.49 -25.42
CA TYR A 82 12.57 -18.04 -24.33
C TYR A 82 11.91 -19.38 -24.70
N ALA A 83 12.30 -20.00 -25.82
CA ALA A 83 11.73 -21.27 -26.29
C ALA A 83 11.87 -22.41 -25.26
N ALA A 84 12.98 -22.47 -24.55
CA ALA A 84 13.19 -23.43 -23.46
C ALA A 84 12.18 -23.27 -22.32
N ARG A 85 11.93 -22.04 -21.89
CA ARG A 85 10.92 -21.71 -20.86
C ARG A 85 9.50 -22.11 -21.28
N GLU A 86 9.15 -21.93 -22.55
CA GLU A 86 7.83 -22.31 -23.05
C GLU A 86 7.70 -23.85 -23.16
N ALA A 87 8.80 -24.56 -23.49
CA ALA A 87 8.84 -26.00 -23.54
C ALA A 87 8.67 -26.69 -22.17
N GLU A 88 9.11 -26.01 -21.11
CA GLU A 88 8.93 -26.49 -19.73
C GLU A 88 7.47 -26.35 -19.25
N LYS A 89 6.75 -25.33 -19.76
CA LYS A 89 5.38 -25.00 -19.29
C LYS A 89 4.27 -25.70 -20.06
N TYR A 90 4.51 -26.11 -21.29
CA TYR A 90 3.47 -26.63 -22.19
C TYR A 90 3.94 -27.87 -22.93
N GLU A 91 3.13 -28.91 -22.99
CA GLU A 91 3.41 -30.12 -23.79
C GLU A 91 3.58 -29.80 -25.28
N GLN A 92 2.91 -28.77 -25.77
CA GLN A 92 3.04 -28.27 -27.13
C GLN A 92 3.37 -26.76 -27.11
N PRO A 93 4.63 -26.40 -26.92
CA PRO A 93 5.03 -25.02 -26.82
C PRO A 93 4.83 -24.25 -28.13
N ILE A 94 4.39 -22.99 -28.00
CA ILE A 94 4.33 -22.02 -29.10
C ILE A 94 5.28 -20.85 -28.78
N ALA A 95 5.52 -19.96 -29.76
CA ALA A 95 6.39 -18.78 -29.59
C ALA A 95 6.04 -18.00 -28.34
N SER A 96 7.06 -17.57 -27.59
CA SER A 96 6.89 -16.77 -26.38
C SER A 96 6.21 -15.43 -26.67
N ARG A 97 5.68 -14.78 -25.64
CA ARG A 97 5.08 -13.44 -25.78
C ARG A 97 6.10 -12.43 -26.29
N GLU A 98 7.32 -12.54 -25.82
CA GLU A 98 8.45 -11.69 -26.19
C GLU A 98 8.82 -11.87 -27.67
N ALA A 99 8.82 -13.11 -28.17
CA ALA A 99 9.07 -13.40 -29.57
C ALA A 99 7.94 -12.86 -30.48
N ILE A 100 6.69 -12.96 -30.04
CA ILE A 100 5.53 -12.38 -30.74
C ILE A 100 5.65 -10.86 -30.83
N LEU A 101 5.99 -10.18 -29.73
CA LEU A 101 6.18 -8.72 -29.68
C LEU A 101 7.32 -8.29 -30.61
N ALA A 102 8.49 -8.95 -30.50
CA ALA A 102 9.65 -8.67 -31.35
C ALA A 102 9.39 -8.91 -32.86
N LEU A 103 8.50 -9.87 -33.19
CA LEU A 103 8.06 -10.06 -34.58
C LEU A 103 7.16 -8.90 -35.04
N LEU A 104 6.19 -8.52 -34.23
CA LEU A 104 5.23 -7.48 -34.54
C LEU A 104 5.91 -6.10 -34.65
N GLU A 105 6.93 -5.80 -33.86
CA GLU A 105 7.74 -4.56 -33.96
C GLU A 105 8.48 -4.44 -35.28
N ARG A 106 8.77 -5.56 -35.95
CA ARG A 106 9.44 -5.58 -37.25
C ARG A 106 8.45 -5.52 -38.43
N CYS A 107 7.15 -5.59 -38.16
CA CYS A 107 6.12 -5.54 -39.21
C CYS A 107 5.71 -4.09 -39.50
N GLU A 108 5.47 -3.78 -40.77
CA GLU A 108 5.04 -2.43 -41.22
C GLU A 108 3.54 -2.15 -40.93
N GLY A 109 2.93 -2.87 -39.98
CA GLY A 109 1.54 -2.66 -39.62
C GLY A 109 0.94 -3.84 -38.87
N PRO A 110 -0.35 -3.72 -38.47
CA PRO A 110 -1.03 -4.78 -37.72
C PRO A 110 -1.10 -6.08 -38.52
N GLN A 111 -0.80 -7.22 -37.87
CA GLN A 111 -0.82 -8.55 -38.47
C GLN A 111 -1.97 -9.39 -37.89
N THR A 112 -2.68 -10.14 -38.71
CA THR A 112 -3.73 -11.06 -38.27
C THR A 112 -3.12 -12.31 -37.58
N ALA A 113 -3.95 -13.06 -36.84
CA ALA A 113 -3.51 -14.30 -36.19
C ALA A 113 -3.00 -15.32 -37.22
N GLU A 114 -3.61 -15.35 -38.43
CA GLU A 114 -3.21 -16.23 -39.53
C GLU A 114 -1.85 -15.84 -40.09
N GLU A 115 -1.62 -14.53 -40.35
CA GLU A 115 -0.32 -14.00 -40.81
C GLU A 115 0.78 -14.24 -39.79
N LEU A 116 0.52 -14.05 -38.50
CA LEU A 116 1.45 -14.35 -37.43
C LEU A 116 1.71 -15.85 -37.32
N GLY A 117 0.68 -16.69 -37.42
CA GLY A 117 0.77 -18.14 -37.44
C GLY A 117 1.65 -18.63 -38.59
N ALA A 118 1.47 -18.11 -39.79
CA ALA A 118 2.30 -18.43 -40.94
C ALA A 118 3.78 -18.03 -40.76
N ARG A 119 4.05 -16.85 -40.16
CA ARG A 119 5.41 -16.35 -39.90
C ARG A 119 6.12 -17.10 -38.77
N LEU A 120 5.37 -17.57 -37.78
CA LEU A 120 5.85 -18.32 -36.63
C LEU A 120 5.90 -19.85 -36.88
N GLY A 121 5.44 -20.32 -38.05
CA GLY A 121 5.35 -21.75 -38.34
C GLY A 121 4.27 -22.48 -37.52
N LEU A 122 3.24 -21.78 -37.05
CA LEU A 122 2.15 -22.28 -36.20
C LEU A 122 0.84 -22.45 -37.00
N THR A 123 0.92 -23.20 -38.14
CA THR A 123 -0.21 -23.37 -39.07
C THR A 123 -1.09 -24.58 -38.76
N ALA A 124 -0.63 -25.50 -37.92
CA ALA A 124 -1.43 -26.63 -37.47
C ALA A 124 -2.64 -26.12 -36.63
N PRO A 125 -3.86 -26.71 -36.79
CA PRO A 125 -5.07 -26.19 -36.13
C PRO A 125 -4.93 -25.97 -34.61
N ASP A 126 -4.35 -26.96 -33.91
CA ASP A 126 -4.16 -26.89 -32.46
C ASP A 126 -3.19 -25.77 -32.06
N ARG A 127 -2.12 -25.57 -32.85
CA ARG A 127 -1.13 -24.50 -32.61
C ARG A 127 -1.67 -23.11 -32.98
N ALA A 128 -2.47 -23.04 -34.04
CA ALA A 128 -3.16 -21.80 -34.44
C ALA A 128 -4.17 -21.35 -33.35
N GLU A 129 -4.90 -22.31 -32.77
CA GLU A 129 -5.78 -22.03 -31.63
C GLU A 129 -5.02 -21.57 -30.39
N ALA A 130 -3.91 -22.24 -30.05
CA ALA A 130 -3.04 -21.84 -28.94
C ALA A 130 -2.46 -20.44 -29.15
N LEU A 131 -2.04 -20.08 -30.37
CA LEU A 131 -1.62 -18.73 -30.73
C LEU A 131 -2.75 -17.72 -30.55
N SER A 132 -3.95 -18.04 -31.01
CA SER A 132 -5.13 -17.16 -30.88
C SER A 132 -5.49 -16.89 -29.42
N ARG A 133 -5.42 -17.92 -28.56
CA ARG A 133 -5.61 -17.79 -27.11
C ARG A 133 -4.52 -16.90 -26.48
N ARG A 134 -3.25 -17.08 -26.87
CA ARG A 134 -2.11 -16.26 -26.40
C ARG A 134 -2.25 -14.81 -26.82
N LEU A 135 -2.57 -14.54 -28.09
CA LEU A 135 -2.82 -13.19 -28.58
C LEU A 135 -3.98 -12.52 -27.84
N GLY A 136 -5.06 -13.27 -27.58
CA GLY A 136 -6.18 -12.79 -26.78
C GLY A 136 -5.79 -12.44 -25.34
N ALA A 137 -4.92 -13.24 -24.71
CA ALA A 137 -4.36 -12.93 -23.40
C ALA A 137 -3.48 -11.68 -23.44
N MET A 138 -2.60 -11.55 -24.44
CA MET A 138 -1.74 -10.36 -24.60
C MET A 138 -2.54 -9.07 -24.84
N VAL A 139 -3.72 -9.17 -25.46
CA VAL A 139 -4.64 -8.03 -25.61
C VAL A 139 -5.31 -7.68 -24.27
N ARG A 140 -5.71 -8.67 -23.46
CA ARG A 140 -6.24 -8.42 -22.11
C ARG A 140 -5.21 -7.80 -21.18
N ASP A 141 -3.98 -8.30 -21.26
CA ASP A 141 -2.86 -7.83 -20.42
C ASP A 141 -2.30 -6.47 -20.90
N GLY A 142 -2.85 -5.92 -21.99
CA GLY A 142 -2.45 -4.60 -22.49
C GLY A 142 -1.10 -4.56 -23.20
N GLN A 143 -0.64 -5.66 -23.76
CA GLN A 143 0.60 -5.76 -24.55
C GLN A 143 0.35 -5.55 -26.06
N LEU A 144 -0.84 -5.95 -26.53
CA LEU A 144 -1.27 -5.83 -27.92
C LEU A 144 -2.61 -5.11 -28.04
N VAL A 145 -2.83 -4.52 -29.21
CA VAL A 145 -4.14 -4.02 -29.64
C VAL A 145 -4.59 -4.83 -30.85
N GLN A 146 -5.88 -5.18 -30.86
CA GLN A 146 -6.52 -5.78 -32.04
C GLN A 146 -7.41 -4.75 -32.72
N ASN A 147 -7.19 -4.52 -34.03
CA ASN A 147 -8.02 -3.65 -34.82
C ASN A 147 -9.34 -4.35 -35.30
N ARG A 148 -10.26 -3.61 -35.89
CA ARG A 148 -11.55 -4.14 -36.41
C ARG A 148 -11.42 -5.24 -37.47
N ARG A 149 -10.28 -5.30 -38.16
CA ARG A 149 -9.98 -6.30 -39.18
C ARG A 149 -9.27 -7.55 -38.59
N GLY A 150 -9.17 -7.64 -37.24
CA GLY A 150 -8.54 -8.77 -36.57
C GLY A 150 -7.03 -8.70 -36.52
N GLY A 151 -6.39 -7.62 -36.99
CA GLY A 151 -4.93 -7.43 -36.93
C GLY A 151 -4.44 -6.97 -35.57
N PHE A 152 -3.33 -7.53 -35.12
CA PHE A 152 -2.66 -7.23 -33.86
C PHE A 152 -1.45 -6.33 -34.08
N ALA A 153 -1.22 -5.37 -33.18
CA ALA A 153 -0.06 -4.49 -33.15
C ALA A 153 0.41 -4.25 -31.71
N PRO A 154 1.73 -4.05 -31.47
CA PRO A 154 2.25 -3.68 -30.16
C PRO A 154 1.73 -2.28 -29.75
N ILE A 155 1.45 -2.13 -28.47
CA ILE A 155 0.94 -0.86 -27.90
C ILE A 155 1.94 0.27 -28.08
N GLN A 156 3.22 0.00 -27.91
CA GLN A 156 4.31 0.99 -28.01
C GLN A 156 4.42 1.67 -29.39
N THR A 157 4.11 0.95 -30.46
CA THR A 157 4.13 1.51 -31.84
C THR A 157 3.01 2.51 -32.12
N LEU A 158 2.01 2.61 -31.24
CA LEU A 158 0.82 3.46 -31.44
C LEU A 158 0.76 4.66 -30.47
N ASN A 159 1.84 5.02 -29.78
CA ASN A 159 1.83 6.03 -28.69
C ASN A 159 0.78 5.74 -27.62
N LEU A 160 0.54 4.45 -27.33
CA LEU A 160 -0.39 4.00 -26.31
C LEU A 160 0.37 3.68 -25.03
N VAL A 161 -0.21 4.06 -23.91
CA VAL A 161 0.33 3.81 -22.54
C VAL A 161 -0.69 3.02 -21.76
N THR A 162 -0.28 1.90 -21.19
CA THR A 162 -1.07 1.16 -20.21
C THR A 162 -0.80 1.73 -18.83
N GLY A 163 -1.83 2.05 -18.07
CA GLY A 163 -1.68 2.59 -16.73
C GLY A 163 -2.94 2.48 -15.88
N VAL A 164 -2.82 2.91 -14.64
CA VAL A 164 -3.90 2.97 -13.65
C VAL A 164 -4.38 4.41 -13.51
N VAL A 165 -5.68 4.60 -13.50
CA VAL A 165 -6.33 5.90 -13.38
C VAL A 165 -6.31 6.36 -11.92
N ILE A 166 -5.77 7.55 -11.67
CA ILE A 166 -5.80 8.25 -10.40
C ILE A 166 -6.71 9.46 -10.55
N ALA A 167 -7.92 9.36 -10.03
CA ALA A 167 -8.90 10.45 -10.09
C ALA A 167 -8.60 11.51 -9.03
N ASN A 168 -8.86 12.77 -9.37
CA ASN A 168 -8.77 13.91 -8.47
C ASN A 168 -10.18 14.42 -8.13
N PRO A 169 -10.44 14.85 -6.86
CA PRO A 169 -11.73 15.44 -6.47
C PRO A 169 -12.17 16.65 -7.28
N GLU A 170 -11.27 17.33 -7.99
CA GLU A 170 -11.59 18.44 -8.89
C GLU A 170 -12.10 18.00 -10.28
N GLY A 171 -12.23 16.68 -10.51
CA GLY A 171 -12.82 16.11 -11.71
C GLY A 171 -11.84 15.77 -12.83
N PHE A 172 -10.58 16.13 -12.74
CA PHE A 172 -9.51 15.65 -13.61
C PHE A 172 -8.84 14.40 -13.00
N GLY A 173 -7.93 13.79 -13.72
CA GLY A 173 -7.15 12.67 -13.21
C GLY A 173 -5.79 12.55 -13.85
N PHE A 174 -5.07 11.51 -13.45
CA PHE A 174 -3.80 11.13 -14.03
C PHE A 174 -3.83 9.64 -14.38
N LEU A 175 -3.13 9.28 -15.41
CA LEU A 175 -2.82 7.88 -15.70
C LEU A 175 -1.38 7.62 -15.27
N ARG A 176 -1.21 6.75 -14.30
CA ARG A 176 0.09 6.27 -13.85
C ARG A 176 0.50 5.08 -14.71
N PRO A 177 1.57 5.17 -15.53
CA PRO A 177 2.00 4.07 -16.37
C PRO A 177 2.47 2.86 -15.53
N VAL A 178 2.09 1.65 -15.96
CA VAL A 178 2.53 0.40 -15.31
C VAL A 178 4.03 0.15 -15.52
N GLU A 179 4.58 0.59 -16.64
CA GLU A 179 5.99 0.45 -16.99
C GLU A 179 6.88 1.55 -16.37
N GLY A 180 6.29 2.43 -15.56
CA GLY A 180 6.96 3.59 -15.00
C GLY A 180 7.01 4.79 -15.95
N GLY A 181 7.59 5.88 -15.48
CA GLY A 181 7.66 7.16 -16.20
C GLY A 181 6.66 8.19 -15.69
N ASP A 182 6.57 9.33 -16.39
CA ASP A 182 5.72 10.45 -15.99
C ASP A 182 4.24 10.14 -16.16
N ASP A 183 3.43 10.53 -15.18
CA ASP A 183 1.97 10.42 -15.21
C ASP A 183 1.40 11.24 -16.41
N LEU A 184 0.38 10.68 -17.08
CA LEU A 184 -0.37 11.36 -18.13
C LEU A 184 -1.55 12.12 -17.53
N PHE A 185 -1.71 13.39 -17.83
CA PHE A 185 -2.87 14.17 -17.41
C PHE A 185 -4.13 13.71 -18.16
N LEU A 186 -5.19 13.42 -17.42
CA LEU A 186 -6.51 13.08 -17.94
C LEU A 186 -7.49 14.23 -17.66
N PRO A 187 -7.95 14.94 -18.69
CA PRO A 187 -8.89 16.04 -18.49
C PRO A 187 -10.28 15.56 -18.07
N PRO A 188 -11.14 16.43 -17.51
CA PRO A 188 -12.44 16.03 -16.95
C PRO A 188 -13.36 15.29 -17.93
N TYR A 189 -13.28 15.57 -19.22
CA TYR A 189 -14.11 14.86 -20.22
C TYR A 189 -13.65 13.41 -20.46
N GLU A 190 -12.36 13.10 -20.25
CA GLU A 190 -11.84 11.72 -20.29
C GLU A 190 -12.21 10.96 -19.01
N MET A 191 -12.17 11.65 -17.86
CA MET A 191 -12.56 11.06 -16.58
C MET A 191 -14.04 10.60 -16.53
N ARG A 192 -14.89 11.10 -17.42
CA ARG A 192 -16.28 10.62 -17.53
C ARG A 192 -16.39 9.16 -17.98
N LYS A 193 -15.37 8.60 -18.60
CA LYS A 193 -15.34 7.23 -19.17
C LYS A 193 -14.82 6.19 -18.19
N VAL A 194 -14.16 6.65 -17.13
CA VAL A 194 -13.36 5.82 -16.22
C VAL A 194 -13.62 6.18 -14.77
N MET A 195 -13.19 5.33 -13.86
CA MET A 195 -13.23 5.55 -12.42
C MET A 195 -11.82 5.46 -11.84
N HIS A 196 -11.67 5.88 -10.60
CA HIS A 196 -10.42 5.71 -9.87
C HIS A 196 -10.03 4.23 -9.80
N GLY A 197 -8.76 3.91 -10.01
CA GLY A 197 -8.27 2.53 -9.98
C GLY A 197 -8.44 1.76 -11.29
N ASP A 198 -9.22 2.26 -12.27
CA ASP A 198 -9.38 1.57 -13.56
C ASP A 198 -8.01 1.41 -14.26
N LYS A 199 -7.69 0.20 -14.70
CA LYS A 199 -6.54 -0.05 -15.56
C LYS A 199 -6.95 0.16 -17.01
N VAL A 200 -6.28 1.07 -17.68
CA VAL A 200 -6.69 1.54 -18.99
C VAL A 200 -5.53 1.60 -19.96
N LEU A 201 -5.89 1.61 -21.23
CA LEU A 201 -5.02 1.95 -22.33
C LEU A 201 -5.36 3.36 -22.76
N ALA A 202 -4.40 4.28 -22.70
CA ALA A 202 -4.58 5.67 -23.13
C ALA A 202 -3.60 6.02 -24.24
N ARG A 203 -4.04 6.89 -25.14
CA ARG A 203 -3.20 7.49 -26.17
C ARG A 203 -2.68 8.82 -25.70
N VAL A 204 -1.39 9.09 -25.89
CA VAL A 204 -0.80 10.39 -25.70
C VAL A 204 -1.27 11.33 -26.83
N THR A 205 -1.99 12.40 -26.48
CA THR A 205 -2.60 13.32 -27.44
C THR A 205 -1.80 14.61 -27.62
N GLY A 206 -0.98 14.98 -26.66
CA GLY A 206 -0.19 16.20 -26.71
C GLY A 206 0.43 16.56 -25.38
N ILE A 207 0.76 17.84 -25.25
CA ILE A 207 1.25 18.46 -24.02
C ILE A 207 0.31 19.62 -23.69
N ASP A 208 -0.18 19.67 -22.45
CA ASP A 208 -1.06 20.74 -21.99
C ASP A 208 -0.31 22.08 -21.82
N HIS A 209 -1.06 23.14 -21.53
CA HIS A 209 -0.52 24.50 -21.33
C HIS A 209 0.44 24.62 -20.12
N ARG A 210 0.51 23.59 -19.27
CA ARG A 210 1.43 23.49 -18.11
C ARG A 210 2.62 22.58 -18.38
N GLY A 211 2.79 22.09 -19.63
CA GLY A 211 3.89 21.22 -20.02
C GLY A 211 3.69 19.74 -19.65
N ARG A 212 2.48 19.31 -19.20
CA ARG A 212 2.19 17.93 -18.84
C ARG A 212 1.70 17.15 -20.04
N ARG A 213 2.13 15.89 -20.19
CA ARG A 213 1.65 15.00 -21.25
C ARG A 213 0.15 14.74 -21.03
N GLU A 214 -0.67 14.98 -22.04
CA GLU A 214 -2.12 14.75 -22.00
C GLU A 214 -2.48 13.41 -22.63
N GLY A 215 -3.38 12.66 -21.96
CA GLY A 215 -3.86 11.35 -22.39
C GLY A 215 -5.34 11.33 -22.75
N SER A 216 -5.70 10.52 -23.73
CA SER A 216 -7.10 10.17 -24.06
C SER A 216 -7.31 8.68 -23.89
N ILE A 217 -8.37 8.29 -23.16
CA ILE A 217 -8.71 6.89 -22.89
C ILE A 217 -9.13 6.20 -24.18
N ALA A 218 -8.33 5.23 -24.61
CA ALA A 218 -8.62 4.40 -25.78
C ALA A 218 -9.46 3.17 -25.40
N ARG A 219 -9.15 2.53 -24.26
CA ARG A 219 -9.86 1.34 -23.78
C ARG A 219 -9.67 1.15 -22.28
N VAL A 220 -10.69 0.66 -21.59
CA VAL A 220 -10.58 0.15 -20.23
C VAL A 220 -10.23 -1.34 -20.31
N LEU A 221 -9.16 -1.74 -19.65
CA LEU A 221 -8.67 -3.12 -19.62
C LEU A 221 -9.27 -3.88 -18.45
N GLU A 222 -9.30 -3.21 -17.28
CA GLU A 222 -9.79 -3.77 -16.03
C GLU A 222 -10.46 -2.67 -15.20
N ARG A 223 -11.55 -2.98 -14.53
CA ARG A 223 -12.24 -2.06 -13.64
C ARG A 223 -11.62 -2.11 -12.25
N GLY A 224 -11.25 -0.96 -11.74
CA GLY A 224 -10.62 -0.83 -10.43
C GLY A 224 -11.61 -0.73 -9.27
N MET A 225 -12.85 -0.36 -9.56
CA MET A 225 -13.89 -0.19 -8.55
C MET A 225 -15.13 -1.00 -8.94
N THR A 226 -15.55 -1.91 -8.06
CA THR A 226 -16.75 -2.75 -8.22
C THR A 226 -17.87 -2.36 -7.27
N ARG A 227 -17.52 -1.73 -6.13
CA ARG A 227 -18.44 -1.27 -5.09
C ARG A 227 -18.10 0.14 -4.66
N LEU A 228 -19.07 0.85 -4.17
CA LEU A 228 -18.88 2.16 -3.55
C LEU A 228 -19.89 2.39 -2.44
N ILE A 229 -19.57 3.31 -1.56
CA ILE A 229 -20.46 3.78 -0.52
C ILE A 229 -20.92 5.18 -0.88
N GLY A 230 -22.17 5.48 -0.53
CA GLY A 230 -22.74 6.78 -0.75
C GLY A 230 -24.12 6.92 -0.15
N ARG A 231 -24.69 8.11 -0.31
CA ARG A 231 -26.08 8.38 0.11
C ARG A 231 -27.03 8.02 -0.99
N PHE A 232 -28.00 7.18 -0.64
CA PHE A 232 -29.15 6.92 -1.51
C PHE A 232 -30.02 8.17 -1.56
N SER A 233 -30.38 8.61 -2.75
CA SER A 233 -31.22 9.80 -2.96
C SER A 233 -32.26 9.54 -4.03
N VAL A 234 -33.42 10.16 -3.82
CA VAL A 234 -34.57 10.06 -4.74
C VAL A 234 -34.94 11.46 -5.22
N GLU A 235 -34.61 11.79 -6.47
CA GLU A 235 -34.95 13.08 -7.07
C GLU A 235 -35.82 12.87 -8.32
N MET A 236 -36.96 13.51 -8.37
CA MET A 236 -37.90 13.44 -9.50
C MET A 236 -38.26 11.99 -9.89
N GLY A 237 -38.32 11.08 -8.94
CA GLY A 237 -38.63 9.66 -9.17
C GLY A 237 -37.45 8.82 -9.71
N ILE A 238 -36.27 9.37 -9.80
CA ILE A 238 -35.07 8.65 -10.16
C ILE A 238 -34.24 8.38 -8.88
N ASN A 239 -33.87 7.10 -8.71
CA ASN A 239 -33.04 6.69 -7.59
C ASN A 239 -31.58 6.74 -8.00
N TYR A 240 -30.73 7.27 -7.15
CA TYR A 240 -29.28 7.25 -7.32
C TYR A 240 -28.56 7.21 -6.00
N VAL A 241 -27.30 6.83 -6.05
CA VAL A 241 -26.35 6.95 -4.93
C VAL A 241 -25.41 8.08 -5.24
N VAL A 242 -25.33 9.04 -4.32
CA VAL A 242 -24.31 10.09 -4.30
C VAL A 242 -23.08 9.50 -3.61
N PRO A 243 -21.96 9.27 -4.33
CA PRO A 243 -20.78 8.66 -3.74
C PRO A 243 -20.17 9.50 -2.60
N ASP A 244 -19.72 8.84 -1.53
CA ASP A 244 -18.97 9.49 -0.45
C ASP A 244 -17.54 9.84 -0.89
N ASP A 245 -16.95 9.01 -1.75
CA ASP A 245 -15.65 9.27 -2.36
C ASP A 245 -15.74 10.38 -3.40
N LYS A 246 -15.20 11.56 -3.08
CA LYS A 246 -15.17 12.74 -3.95
C LYS A 246 -14.40 12.54 -5.26
N ARG A 247 -13.60 11.48 -5.37
CA ARG A 247 -12.94 11.10 -6.63
C ARG A 247 -13.94 10.53 -7.64
N VAL A 248 -15.10 10.04 -7.17
CA VAL A 248 -16.21 9.57 -8.02
C VAL A 248 -17.16 10.75 -8.30
N GLN A 249 -17.00 11.37 -9.45
CA GLN A 249 -17.69 12.61 -9.81
C GLN A 249 -19.14 12.44 -10.26
N ARG A 250 -19.58 11.20 -10.49
CA ARG A 250 -20.91 10.93 -11.04
C ARG A 250 -21.73 10.07 -10.10
N ASN A 251 -22.98 10.49 -9.88
CA ASN A 251 -23.94 9.70 -9.14
C ASN A 251 -24.20 8.37 -9.86
N VAL A 252 -24.38 7.30 -9.09
CA VAL A 252 -24.70 5.96 -9.59
C VAL A 252 -26.21 5.83 -9.67
N GLN A 253 -26.74 5.59 -10.83
CA GLN A 253 -28.19 5.36 -11.02
C GLN A 253 -28.56 3.97 -10.48
N VAL A 254 -29.66 3.89 -9.72
CA VAL A 254 -30.17 2.64 -9.15
C VAL A 254 -31.53 2.32 -9.76
N PRO A 255 -31.70 1.18 -10.43
CA PRO A 255 -33.02 0.73 -10.91
C PRO A 255 -34.01 0.57 -9.75
N PRO A 256 -35.33 0.82 -9.97
CA PRO A 256 -36.34 0.74 -8.89
C PRO A 256 -36.41 -0.62 -8.19
N ASP A 257 -36.13 -1.68 -8.91
CA ASP A 257 -36.11 -3.07 -8.42
C ASP A 257 -34.81 -3.47 -7.71
N GLN A 258 -33.81 -2.59 -7.69
CA GLN A 258 -32.48 -2.86 -7.15
C GLN A 258 -32.11 -1.93 -5.97
N THR A 259 -33.11 -1.33 -5.33
CA THR A 259 -32.91 -0.39 -4.22
C THR A 259 -32.57 -1.04 -2.88
N GLY A 260 -32.70 -2.39 -2.76
CA GLY A 260 -32.43 -3.09 -1.50
C GLY A 260 -33.22 -2.60 -0.29
N GLY A 261 -34.36 -1.92 -0.50
CA GLY A 261 -35.18 -1.32 0.56
C GLY A 261 -34.62 0.00 1.13
N ALA A 262 -33.62 0.59 0.52
CA ALA A 262 -33.03 1.86 0.94
C ALA A 262 -34.06 3.01 0.83
N ARG A 263 -34.00 3.94 1.80
CA ARG A 263 -34.80 5.17 1.84
C ARG A 263 -33.94 6.38 1.52
N ASP A 264 -34.57 7.44 1.08
CA ASP A 264 -33.91 8.70 0.78
C ASP A 264 -33.08 9.20 1.99
N GLY A 265 -31.82 9.57 1.72
CA GLY A 265 -30.87 10.04 2.72
C GLY A 265 -30.05 8.95 3.42
N GLN A 266 -30.36 7.67 3.25
CA GLN A 266 -29.62 6.58 3.91
C GLN A 266 -28.24 6.34 3.30
N LEU A 267 -27.27 6.01 4.14
CA LEU A 267 -25.94 5.54 3.73
C LEU A 267 -26.06 4.07 3.27
N VAL A 268 -25.52 3.77 2.10
CA VAL A 268 -25.68 2.46 1.45
C VAL A 268 -24.37 1.99 0.82
N VAL A 269 -24.25 0.68 0.68
CA VAL A 269 -23.22 0.05 -0.15
C VAL A 269 -23.86 -0.28 -1.50
N CYS A 270 -23.30 0.27 -2.57
CA CYS A 270 -23.78 0.10 -3.95
C CYS A 270 -22.76 -0.70 -4.76
N GLU A 271 -23.19 -1.81 -5.33
CA GLU A 271 -22.39 -2.61 -6.26
C GLU A 271 -22.64 -2.11 -7.69
N LEU A 272 -21.58 -1.85 -8.43
CA LEU A 272 -21.67 -1.35 -9.81
C LEU A 272 -22.01 -2.50 -10.76
N THR A 273 -23.19 -2.45 -11.37
CA THR A 273 -23.65 -3.43 -12.37
C THR A 273 -23.29 -3.00 -13.79
N GLN A 274 -23.16 -1.68 -14.01
CA GLN A 274 -22.73 -1.11 -15.28
C GLN A 274 -21.79 0.08 -15.03
N ALA A 275 -20.61 0.00 -15.61
CA ALA A 275 -19.63 1.07 -15.54
C ALA A 275 -20.06 2.32 -16.35
N PRO A 276 -19.55 3.51 -16.01
CA PRO A 276 -19.82 4.73 -16.72
C PRO A 276 -19.28 4.70 -18.16
N ASP A 277 -19.91 5.43 -19.04
CA ASP A 277 -19.37 5.79 -20.35
C ASP A 277 -19.42 7.32 -20.54
N SER A 278 -18.99 7.81 -21.71
CA SER A 278 -18.96 9.26 -21.99
C SER A 278 -20.34 9.93 -21.90
N ARG A 279 -21.43 9.18 -22.05
CA ARG A 279 -22.82 9.68 -22.13
C ARG A 279 -23.67 9.22 -20.97
N ARG A 280 -23.43 8.03 -20.40
CA ARG A 280 -24.27 7.40 -19.37
C ARG A 280 -23.58 7.39 -18.02
N PRO A 281 -24.30 7.67 -16.92
CA PRO A 281 -23.79 7.47 -15.57
C PRO A 281 -23.57 5.97 -15.30
N PRO A 282 -22.80 5.61 -14.29
CA PRO A 282 -22.74 4.24 -13.81
C PRO A 282 -24.10 3.80 -13.29
N ILE A 283 -24.40 2.49 -13.40
CA ILE A 283 -25.61 1.87 -12.83
C ILE A 283 -25.16 0.89 -11.77
N GLY A 284 -25.87 0.84 -10.65
CA GLY A 284 -25.57 -0.06 -9.54
C GLY A 284 -26.82 -0.60 -8.86
N ARG A 285 -26.61 -1.55 -7.96
CA ARG A 285 -27.63 -2.10 -7.06
C ARG A 285 -27.20 -1.91 -5.62
N ILE A 286 -28.16 -1.70 -4.73
CA ILE A 286 -27.88 -1.64 -3.30
C ILE A 286 -27.74 -3.05 -2.75
N ILE A 287 -26.59 -3.33 -2.11
CA ILE A 287 -26.30 -4.61 -1.50
C ILE A 287 -26.40 -4.57 0.03
N ALA A 288 -26.22 -3.38 0.65
CA ALA A 288 -26.40 -3.18 2.08
C ALA A 288 -26.89 -1.76 2.37
N VAL A 289 -27.72 -1.61 3.40
CA VAL A 289 -28.15 -0.33 3.97
C VAL A 289 -27.46 -0.18 5.32
N LEU A 290 -26.55 0.79 5.43
CA LEU A 290 -25.73 1.01 6.63
C LEU A 290 -26.46 1.82 7.70
N GLY A 291 -27.37 2.74 7.30
CA GLY A 291 -28.18 3.52 8.24
C GLY A 291 -28.45 4.95 7.77
N ASP A 292 -29.14 5.74 8.62
CA ASP A 292 -29.50 7.12 8.29
C ASP A 292 -28.34 8.10 8.44
N LYS A 293 -27.40 7.80 9.35
CA LYS A 293 -26.18 8.59 9.62
C LYS A 293 -24.97 7.68 9.80
N LEU A 294 -23.81 8.18 9.39
CA LEU A 294 -22.56 7.55 9.73
C LEU A 294 -22.35 7.72 11.25
N THR A 295 -22.27 6.60 11.98
CA THR A 295 -21.90 6.55 13.39
C THR A 295 -20.48 6.05 13.53
N ALA A 296 -19.84 6.32 14.68
CA ALA A 296 -18.47 5.83 14.91
C ALA A 296 -18.37 4.31 14.77
N SER A 297 -19.41 3.57 15.14
CA SER A 297 -19.48 2.10 14.96
C SER A 297 -19.54 1.66 13.48
N LEU A 298 -20.05 2.49 12.57
CA LEU A 298 -20.15 2.19 11.13
C LEU A 298 -18.93 2.62 10.33
N VAL A 299 -18.04 3.41 10.93
CA VAL A 299 -16.84 3.94 10.24
C VAL A 299 -15.96 2.83 9.70
N VAL A 300 -15.69 1.80 10.51
CA VAL A 300 -14.86 0.66 10.11
C VAL A 300 -15.52 -0.14 8.97
N GLU A 301 -16.81 -0.46 9.12
CA GLU A 301 -17.59 -1.16 8.08
C GLU A 301 -17.60 -0.38 6.76
N THR A 302 -17.78 0.94 6.87
CA THR A 302 -17.68 1.85 5.73
C THR A 302 -16.31 1.77 5.05
N ALA A 303 -15.21 1.79 5.83
CA ALA A 303 -13.87 1.69 5.26
C ALA A 303 -13.61 0.31 4.62
N ILE A 304 -14.07 -0.78 5.25
CA ILE A 304 -13.95 -2.15 4.70
C ILE A 304 -14.57 -2.21 3.31
N HIS A 305 -15.81 -1.73 3.17
CA HIS A 305 -16.51 -1.75 1.89
C HIS A 305 -15.94 -0.75 0.89
N GLY A 306 -15.58 0.46 1.34
CA GLY A 306 -15.06 1.53 0.49
C GLY A 306 -13.69 1.23 -0.12
N HIS A 307 -12.86 0.50 0.60
CA HIS A 307 -11.55 0.04 0.15
C HIS A 307 -11.56 -1.40 -0.38
N GLU A 308 -12.74 -2.02 -0.52
CA GLU A 308 -12.90 -3.41 -0.99
C GLU A 308 -11.97 -4.39 -0.23
N LEU A 309 -11.87 -4.22 1.09
CA LEU A 309 -11.08 -5.12 1.92
C LEU A 309 -11.78 -6.49 2.00
N PRO A 310 -11.07 -7.61 1.81
CA PRO A 310 -11.63 -8.94 1.98
C PRO A 310 -11.96 -9.15 3.46
N PHE A 311 -13.23 -9.08 3.81
CA PHE A 311 -13.68 -9.15 5.21
C PHE A 311 -14.07 -10.58 5.60
N GLU A 312 -14.90 -11.21 4.79
CA GLU A 312 -15.34 -12.58 5.02
C GLU A 312 -14.34 -13.59 4.46
N PHE A 313 -14.17 -14.72 5.13
CA PHE A 313 -13.39 -15.84 4.61
C PHE A 313 -14.32 -16.79 3.84
N PRO A 314 -13.92 -17.25 2.63
CA PRO A 314 -14.61 -18.31 1.92
C PRO A 314 -14.74 -19.57 2.77
N GLN A 315 -15.82 -20.36 2.56
CA GLN A 315 -16.07 -21.57 3.34
C GLN A 315 -14.94 -22.60 3.23
N GLU A 316 -14.37 -22.77 2.05
CA GLU A 316 -13.23 -23.67 1.79
C GLU A 316 -11.97 -23.29 2.59
N VAL A 317 -11.76 -21.99 2.84
CA VAL A 317 -10.69 -21.48 3.70
C VAL A 317 -10.96 -21.80 5.17
N LEU A 318 -12.22 -21.64 5.59
CA LEU A 318 -12.62 -21.96 6.96
C LEU A 318 -12.57 -23.48 7.23
N ASP A 319 -12.94 -24.29 6.25
CA ASP A 319 -12.89 -25.75 6.34
C ASP A 319 -11.43 -26.24 6.41
N GLU A 320 -10.52 -25.66 5.61
CA GLU A 320 -9.09 -25.96 5.70
C GLU A 320 -8.53 -25.50 7.06
N ALA A 321 -8.85 -24.29 7.52
CA ALA A 321 -8.42 -23.79 8.82
C ALA A 321 -8.92 -24.69 9.99
N ALA A 322 -10.15 -25.19 9.91
CA ALA A 322 -10.71 -26.11 10.90
C ALA A 322 -10.04 -27.50 10.90
N SER A 323 -9.39 -27.89 9.80
CA SER A 323 -8.64 -29.15 9.70
C SER A 323 -7.28 -29.08 10.39
N VAL A 324 -6.77 -27.89 10.70
CA VAL A 324 -5.49 -27.67 11.37
C VAL A 324 -5.63 -28.01 12.86
N PRO A 325 -4.76 -28.87 13.43
CA PRO A 325 -4.80 -29.17 14.88
C PRO A 325 -4.66 -27.91 15.72
N LEU A 326 -5.42 -27.81 16.82
CA LEU A 326 -5.38 -26.66 17.74
C LEU A 326 -4.16 -26.68 18.67
N VAL A 327 -3.48 -27.82 18.76
CA VAL A 327 -2.29 -28.06 19.60
C VAL A 327 -1.20 -28.72 18.78
N VAL A 328 0.04 -28.50 19.18
CA VAL A 328 1.18 -29.18 18.53
C VAL A 328 1.23 -30.62 19.04
N GLU A 329 0.96 -31.56 18.16
CA GLU A 329 1.07 -32.97 18.45
C GLU A 329 2.53 -33.44 18.38
N PRO A 330 2.95 -34.43 19.18
CA PRO A 330 4.33 -34.94 19.14
C PRO A 330 4.81 -35.37 17.75
N ALA A 331 3.91 -35.93 16.95
CA ALA A 331 4.21 -36.35 15.57
C ALA A 331 4.53 -35.16 14.63
N MET A 332 4.05 -33.96 14.94
CA MET A 332 4.29 -32.74 14.14
C MET A 332 5.68 -32.13 14.42
N ILE A 333 6.30 -32.46 15.55
CA ILE A 333 7.58 -31.92 15.97
C ILE A 333 8.71 -32.39 15.02
N GLY A 334 8.72 -33.68 14.69
CA GLY A 334 9.72 -34.26 13.81
C GLY A 334 11.16 -34.00 14.27
N ASP A 335 12.02 -33.58 13.33
CA ASP A 335 13.45 -33.27 13.57
C ASP A 335 13.67 -31.80 14.02
N ARG A 336 12.63 -31.09 14.46
CA ARG A 336 12.74 -29.70 14.92
C ARG A 336 13.59 -29.59 16.20
N VAL A 337 14.34 -28.50 16.29
CA VAL A 337 15.13 -28.21 17.51
C VAL A 337 14.18 -27.93 18.66
N ASP A 338 14.45 -28.56 19.80
CA ASP A 338 13.66 -28.36 21.03
C ASP A 338 14.16 -27.14 21.82
N LEU A 339 13.38 -26.07 21.82
CA LEU A 339 13.63 -24.83 22.57
C LEU A 339 12.66 -24.62 23.74
N ARG A 340 11.88 -25.62 24.14
CA ARG A 340 10.87 -25.50 25.19
C ARG A 340 11.45 -25.16 26.57
N SER A 341 12.70 -25.50 26.81
CA SER A 341 13.41 -25.13 28.03
C SER A 341 14.12 -23.75 27.97
N THR A 342 14.21 -23.15 26.78
CA THR A 342 14.78 -21.82 26.60
C THR A 342 13.76 -20.77 27.04
N PRO A 343 14.12 -19.82 27.93
CA PRO A 343 13.16 -18.86 28.47
C PRO A 343 12.84 -17.74 27.46
N LEU A 344 12.28 -18.14 26.31
CA LEU A 344 11.72 -17.26 25.31
C LEU A 344 10.49 -16.56 25.87
N VAL A 345 10.34 -15.28 25.59
CA VAL A 345 9.18 -14.46 25.98
C VAL A 345 8.65 -13.68 24.80
N THR A 346 7.35 -13.47 24.74
CA THR A 346 6.72 -12.51 23.82
C THR A 346 6.56 -11.18 24.53
N ILE A 347 6.75 -10.05 23.79
CA ILE A 347 6.64 -8.68 24.32
C ILE A 347 5.84 -7.84 23.32
N ASP A 348 4.58 -7.55 23.65
CA ASP A 348 3.63 -6.91 22.75
C ASP A 348 2.76 -5.88 23.47
N GLY A 349 1.83 -5.26 22.74
CA GLY A 349 0.79 -4.41 23.31
C GLY A 349 -0.19 -5.19 24.20
N GLU A 350 -0.91 -4.49 25.05
CA GLU A 350 -1.85 -5.09 26.00
C GLU A 350 -2.98 -5.88 25.32
N ASP A 351 -3.41 -5.39 24.14
CA ASP A 351 -4.56 -5.92 23.39
C ASP A 351 -4.18 -6.98 22.34
N ALA A 352 -2.87 -7.24 22.14
CA ALA A 352 -2.38 -8.20 21.16
C ALA A 352 -2.79 -9.64 21.48
N LYS A 353 -3.15 -10.42 20.46
CA LYS A 353 -3.52 -11.84 20.53
C LYS A 353 -2.72 -12.69 19.55
N ASP A 354 -2.16 -12.10 18.51
CA ASP A 354 -1.43 -12.70 17.41
C ASP A 354 0.08 -12.49 17.61
N PHE A 355 0.66 -13.26 18.53
CA PHE A 355 2.08 -13.14 18.87
C PHE A 355 2.94 -13.79 17.80
N ASP A 356 3.50 -12.97 16.92
CA ASP A 356 4.38 -13.41 15.83
C ASP A 356 5.77 -13.81 16.32
N ASP A 357 6.31 -13.12 17.35
CA ASP A 357 7.70 -13.24 17.75
C ASP A 357 7.90 -13.49 19.27
N ALA A 358 8.92 -14.26 19.57
CA ALA A 358 9.45 -14.46 20.92
C ALA A 358 10.96 -14.30 20.89
N VAL A 359 11.51 -13.70 21.94
CA VAL A 359 12.93 -13.35 22.02
C VAL A 359 13.60 -13.91 23.27
N PHE A 360 14.87 -14.28 23.10
CA PHE A 360 15.76 -14.66 24.18
C PHE A 360 17.16 -14.12 23.92
N CYS A 361 17.83 -13.65 24.98
CA CYS A 361 19.18 -13.15 24.89
C CYS A 361 20.04 -13.69 26.05
N GLU A 362 21.24 -14.12 25.72
CA GLU A 362 22.28 -14.47 26.67
C GLU A 362 23.62 -13.85 26.31
N PRO A 363 24.44 -13.49 27.28
CA PRO A 363 25.79 -13.01 27.02
C PRO A 363 26.71 -14.16 26.58
N ASN A 364 27.67 -13.84 25.70
CA ASN A 364 28.72 -14.73 25.31
C ASN A 364 30.10 -14.03 25.42
N ALA A 365 31.19 -14.71 25.09
CA ALA A 365 32.55 -14.16 25.19
C ALA A 365 32.77 -12.92 24.31
N GLU A 366 32.08 -12.83 23.17
CA GLU A 366 32.25 -11.77 22.18
C GLU A 366 31.21 -10.65 22.33
N GLY A 367 30.09 -10.91 22.97
CA GLY A 367 29.00 -9.96 23.18
C GLY A 367 27.70 -10.66 23.62
N PHE A 368 26.81 -10.96 22.68
CA PHE A 368 25.50 -11.55 22.97
C PHE A 368 25.11 -12.62 21.93
N ARG A 369 24.40 -13.62 22.40
CA ARG A 369 23.58 -14.49 21.53
C ARG A 369 22.13 -14.03 21.62
N LEU A 370 21.52 -13.69 20.47
CA LEU A 370 20.11 -13.34 20.33
C LEU A 370 19.39 -14.45 19.58
N VAL A 371 18.35 -15.01 20.17
CA VAL A 371 17.44 -15.94 19.52
C VAL A 371 16.12 -15.24 19.26
N VAL A 372 15.75 -15.13 18.00
CA VAL A 372 14.46 -14.61 17.55
C VAL A 372 13.67 -15.77 16.96
N ALA A 373 12.62 -16.18 17.68
CA ALA A 373 11.72 -17.27 17.27
C ALA A 373 10.44 -16.65 16.72
N ILE A 374 10.12 -16.97 15.48
CA ILE A 374 8.96 -16.45 14.75
C ILE A 374 7.96 -17.58 14.55
N ALA A 375 6.66 -17.30 14.67
CA ALA A 375 5.58 -18.23 14.39
C ALA A 375 5.77 -18.93 13.03
N ASP A 376 5.81 -20.25 12.99
CA ASP A 376 6.01 -21.01 11.76
C ASP A 376 4.71 -21.18 10.98
N VAL A 377 4.17 -20.05 10.50
CA VAL A 377 2.93 -20.00 9.70
C VAL A 377 3.07 -20.85 8.43
N SER A 378 4.27 -20.89 7.84
CA SER A 378 4.54 -21.67 6.62
C SER A 378 4.39 -23.19 6.80
N ASN A 379 4.34 -23.68 8.02
CA ASN A 379 4.03 -25.08 8.32
C ASN A 379 2.55 -25.39 8.09
N TYR A 380 1.67 -24.45 8.36
CA TYR A 380 0.21 -24.60 8.28
C TYR A 380 -0.34 -24.10 6.93
N VAL A 381 0.08 -22.92 6.48
CA VAL A 381 -0.35 -22.32 5.22
C VAL A 381 0.55 -22.79 4.09
N ARG A 382 0.10 -23.80 3.34
CA ARG A 382 0.87 -24.44 2.27
C ARG A 382 0.64 -23.73 0.93
N PRO A 383 1.68 -23.59 0.08
CA PRO A 383 1.51 -22.96 -1.23
C PRO A 383 0.42 -23.60 -2.09
N GLY A 384 -0.47 -22.77 -2.66
CA GLY A 384 -1.54 -23.21 -3.58
C GLY A 384 -2.75 -23.85 -2.90
N THR A 385 -2.87 -23.78 -1.58
CA THR A 385 -4.10 -24.17 -0.87
C THR A 385 -5.07 -22.99 -0.75
N PRO A 386 -6.38 -23.21 -0.46
CA PRO A 386 -7.34 -22.15 -0.21
C PRO A 386 -6.87 -21.11 0.83
N LEU A 387 -6.26 -21.57 1.93
CA LEU A 387 -5.65 -20.68 2.94
C LEU A 387 -4.56 -19.78 2.33
N ASP A 388 -3.69 -20.33 1.49
CA ASP A 388 -2.61 -19.58 0.87
C ASP A 388 -3.14 -18.56 -0.16
N GLU A 389 -4.09 -18.98 -0.99
CA GLU A 389 -4.69 -18.12 -2.01
C GLU A 389 -5.41 -16.92 -1.36
N GLU A 390 -6.13 -17.14 -0.27
CA GLU A 390 -6.81 -16.07 0.44
C GLU A 390 -5.80 -15.19 1.21
N ALA A 391 -4.75 -15.75 1.83
CA ALA A 391 -3.68 -14.99 2.46
C ALA A 391 -2.93 -14.13 1.44
N GLN A 392 -2.66 -14.64 0.24
CA GLN A 392 -2.07 -13.88 -0.87
C GLN A 392 -2.98 -12.73 -1.34
N LYS A 393 -4.28 -12.97 -1.47
CA LYS A 393 -5.27 -11.96 -1.87
C LYS A 393 -5.37 -10.82 -0.86
N ARG A 394 -5.31 -11.11 0.44
CA ARG A 394 -5.28 -10.14 1.54
C ARG A 394 -3.93 -9.45 1.65
N ALA A 395 -2.86 -10.20 1.58
CA ALA A 395 -1.45 -9.86 1.69
C ALA A 395 -1.01 -9.21 3.02
N THR A 396 -1.91 -8.58 3.73
CA THR A 396 -1.67 -7.99 5.05
C THR A 396 -2.94 -7.96 5.89
N SER A 397 -2.81 -8.05 7.21
CA SER A 397 -3.89 -7.69 8.13
C SER A 397 -4.07 -6.17 8.14
N VAL A 398 -5.29 -5.70 8.43
CA VAL A 398 -5.62 -4.27 8.53
C VAL A 398 -6.11 -3.98 9.95
N TYR A 399 -5.51 -2.98 10.61
CA TYR A 399 -5.74 -2.70 12.03
C TYR A 399 -6.51 -1.41 12.21
N PHE A 400 -7.76 -1.52 12.61
CA PHE A 400 -8.59 -0.39 13.00
C PHE A 400 -8.68 -0.28 14.53
N PRO A 401 -8.95 0.89 15.10
CA PRO A 401 -9.20 0.99 16.54
C PRO A 401 -10.36 0.07 16.96
N GLY A 402 -10.03 -0.91 17.80
CA GLY A 402 -11.01 -1.90 18.31
C GLY A 402 -11.43 -3.02 17.35
N PHE A 403 -10.89 -3.06 16.13
CA PHE A 403 -11.27 -4.06 15.12
C PHE A 403 -10.10 -4.40 14.17
N VAL A 404 -9.99 -5.68 13.80
CA VAL A 404 -8.94 -6.15 12.88
C VAL A 404 -9.58 -6.93 11.72
N VAL A 405 -9.14 -6.65 10.50
CA VAL A 405 -9.38 -7.53 9.35
C VAL A 405 -8.13 -8.40 9.18
N PRO A 406 -8.15 -9.64 9.66
CA PRO A 406 -6.95 -10.45 9.72
C PRO A 406 -6.59 -11.05 8.34
N MET A 407 -5.30 -11.27 8.09
CA MET A 407 -4.82 -11.98 6.90
C MET A 407 -5.19 -13.47 6.93
N LEU A 408 -5.18 -14.07 8.10
CA LEU A 408 -5.50 -15.48 8.33
C LEU A 408 -6.71 -15.63 9.25
N PRO A 409 -7.51 -16.71 9.15
CA PRO A 409 -8.57 -16.99 10.11
C PRO A 409 -8.06 -16.97 11.57
N GLU A 410 -8.88 -16.51 12.50
CA GLU A 410 -8.49 -16.35 13.91
C GLU A 410 -8.07 -17.66 14.58
N THR A 411 -8.57 -18.81 14.12
CA THR A 411 -8.12 -20.14 14.57
C THR A 411 -6.64 -20.38 14.30
N LEU A 412 -6.08 -19.74 13.27
CA LEU A 412 -4.64 -19.74 13.01
C LEU A 412 -3.96 -18.55 13.66
N SER A 413 -4.41 -17.33 13.35
CA SER A 413 -3.69 -16.09 13.75
C SER A 413 -3.64 -15.90 15.26
N ASN A 414 -4.75 -16.11 15.96
CA ASN A 414 -4.84 -16.00 17.41
C ASN A 414 -4.69 -17.37 18.11
N GLY A 415 -4.70 -18.48 17.33
CA GLY A 415 -4.68 -19.86 17.80
C GLY A 415 -3.33 -20.53 17.67
N ILE A 416 -3.23 -21.52 16.76
CA ILE A 416 -2.06 -22.40 16.66
C ILE A 416 -0.79 -21.70 16.23
N CYS A 417 -0.87 -20.63 15.42
CA CYS A 417 0.29 -19.86 14.99
C CYS A 417 0.79 -18.91 16.10
N SER A 418 -0.11 -18.32 16.88
CA SER A 418 0.28 -17.36 17.92
C SER A 418 1.16 -18.01 18.98
N LEU A 419 2.31 -17.40 19.28
CA LEU A 419 3.28 -17.90 20.28
C LEU A 419 2.79 -17.65 21.71
N MET A 420 1.60 -18.18 22.01
CA MET A 420 0.91 -18.07 23.30
C MET A 420 1.78 -18.62 24.46
N PRO A 421 1.71 -18.01 25.65
CA PRO A 421 2.52 -18.47 26.79
C PRO A 421 2.06 -19.85 27.29
N LYS A 422 3.03 -20.63 27.76
CA LYS A 422 2.84 -21.92 28.42
C LYS A 422 2.21 -23.01 27.56
N VAL A 423 2.28 -22.90 26.25
CA VAL A 423 1.86 -23.92 25.29
C VAL A 423 2.94 -24.13 24.23
N ASP A 424 3.03 -25.36 23.74
CA ASP A 424 3.98 -25.70 22.69
C ASP A 424 3.55 -25.06 21.36
N ARG A 425 4.50 -24.44 20.66
CA ARG A 425 4.30 -23.82 19.36
C ARG A 425 5.45 -24.12 18.43
N MET A 426 5.15 -24.34 17.15
CA MET A 426 6.16 -24.44 16.13
C MET A 426 6.66 -23.05 15.76
N CYS A 427 7.96 -22.89 15.68
CA CYS A 427 8.58 -21.64 15.33
C CYS A 427 9.70 -21.82 14.30
N PHE A 428 10.01 -20.73 13.61
CA PHE A 428 11.12 -20.62 12.71
C PHE A 428 12.11 -19.59 13.28
N VAL A 429 13.33 -20.01 13.53
CA VAL A 429 14.28 -19.31 14.38
C VAL A 429 15.37 -18.66 13.54
N CYS A 430 15.69 -17.40 13.87
CA CYS A 430 16.93 -16.74 13.54
C CYS A 430 17.77 -16.64 14.82
N ASP A 431 18.89 -17.36 14.89
CA ASP A 431 19.82 -17.42 16.01
C ASP A 431 21.10 -16.69 15.62
N MET A 432 21.41 -15.62 16.32
CA MET A 432 22.46 -14.66 15.95
C MET A 432 23.51 -14.51 17.03
N GLN A 433 24.77 -14.42 16.62
CA GLN A 433 25.89 -13.96 17.46
C GLN A 433 26.13 -12.48 17.18
N ILE A 434 26.12 -11.65 18.19
CA ILE A 434 26.24 -10.20 18.11
C ILE A 434 27.43 -9.77 18.94
N ASP A 435 28.33 -9.03 18.33
CA ASP A 435 29.53 -8.51 19.02
C ASP A 435 29.20 -7.30 19.94
N ARG A 436 30.21 -6.82 20.63
CA ARG A 436 30.11 -5.67 21.56
C ARG A 436 29.83 -4.33 20.86
N ASP A 437 30.06 -4.27 19.54
CA ASP A 437 29.75 -3.11 18.70
C ASP A 437 28.33 -3.19 18.07
N GLY A 438 27.60 -4.27 18.31
CA GLY A 438 26.23 -4.49 17.80
C GLY A 438 26.17 -5.01 16.37
N LEU A 439 27.27 -5.62 15.88
CA LEU A 439 27.29 -6.25 14.57
C LEU A 439 27.00 -7.75 14.70
N VAL A 440 26.13 -8.27 13.84
CA VAL A 440 25.89 -9.70 13.74
C VAL A 440 27.07 -10.33 13.03
N THR A 441 27.79 -11.19 13.74
CA THR A 441 29.01 -11.88 13.25
C THR A 441 28.68 -13.24 12.64
N HIS A 442 27.63 -13.90 13.13
CA HIS A 442 27.15 -15.17 12.65
C HIS A 442 25.63 -15.29 12.86
N SER A 443 24.96 -15.89 11.89
CA SER A 443 23.53 -16.20 11.99
C SER A 443 23.21 -17.57 11.42
N ARG A 444 22.18 -18.23 11.97
CA ARG A 444 21.66 -19.50 11.44
C ARG A 444 20.14 -19.52 11.54
N PHE A 445 19.51 -20.19 10.59
CA PHE A 445 18.08 -20.39 10.54
C PHE A 445 17.76 -21.87 10.74
N TYR A 446 16.73 -22.19 11.51
CA TYR A 446 16.26 -23.55 11.71
C TYR A 446 14.82 -23.59 12.21
N GLU A 447 14.14 -24.71 11.95
CA GLU A 447 12.82 -24.99 12.48
C GLU A 447 12.92 -25.51 13.91
N ALA A 448 12.03 -25.04 14.80
CA ALA A 448 12.06 -25.44 16.21
C ALA A 448 10.64 -25.61 16.78
N VAL A 449 10.56 -26.24 17.95
CA VAL A 449 9.41 -26.20 18.84
C VAL A 449 9.81 -25.42 20.09
N MET A 450 8.96 -24.50 20.51
CA MET A 450 9.17 -23.67 21.69
C MET A 450 7.96 -23.68 22.63
N ASN A 451 8.18 -23.19 23.84
CA ASN A 451 7.14 -22.86 24.81
C ASN A 451 7.44 -21.47 25.36
N SER A 452 6.60 -20.47 25.09
CA SER A 452 6.81 -19.13 25.63
C SER A 452 6.66 -19.12 27.14
N HIS A 453 7.69 -18.65 27.85
CA HIS A 453 7.71 -18.66 29.31
C HIS A 453 6.81 -17.60 29.91
N ALA A 454 6.60 -16.48 29.19
CA ALA A 454 5.65 -15.44 29.58
C ALA A 454 5.23 -14.61 28.37
N ARG A 455 4.01 -14.08 28.44
CA ARG A 455 3.56 -12.94 27.63
C ARG A 455 3.76 -11.70 28.47
N LEU A 456 4.70 -10.85 28.06
CA LEU A 456 4.98 -9.56 28.66
C LEU A 456 4.37 -8.44 27.82
N THR A 457 4.14 -7.27 28.42
CA THR A 457 3.73 -6.08 27.70
C THR A 457 4.86 -5.05 27.65
N TYR A 458 4.82 -4.17 26.63
CA TYR A 458 5.77 -3.05 26.56
C TYR A 458 5.78 -2.22 27.83
N THR A 459 4.63 -1.99 28.44
CA THR A 459 4.50 -1.26 29.70
C THR A 459 5.18 -1.98 30.87
N GLN A 460 4.96 -3.30 31.00
CA GLN A 460 5.60 -4.09 32.05
C GLN A 460 7.12 -4.12 31.90
N VAL A 461 7.61 -4.34 30.66
CA VAL A 461 9.04 -4.36 30.40
C VAL A 461 9.64 -2.98 30.70
N TRP A 462 9.00 -1.88 30.28
CA TRP A 462 9.52 -0.54 30.54
C TRP A 462 9.56 -0.21 32.04
N LYS A 463 8.51 -0.53 32.80
CA LYS A 463 8.50 -0.37 34.25
C LYS A 463 9.64 -1.11 34.93
N ALA A 464 9.90 -2.35 34.49
CA ALA A 464 10.94 -3.17 35.12
C ALA A 464 12.38 -2.70 34.83
N VAL A 465 12.69 -2.22 33.58
CA VAL A 465 14.08 -1.94 33.15
C VAL A 465 14.34 -0.48 32.82
N GLY A 466 13.32 0.34 32.71
CA GLY A 466 13.44 1.79 32.43
C GLY A 466 13.11 2.65 33.66
N GLU A 467 12.12 2.25 34.46
CA GLU A 467 11.67 2.95 35.65
C GLU A 467 12.16 2.28 36.97
N ASP A 468 12.78 1.11 36.86
CA ASP A 468 13.28 0.32 38.00
C ASP A 468 12.19 0.00 39.06
N ASP A 469 10.92 -0.19 38.61
CA ASP A 469 9.77 -0.45 39.48
C ASP A 469 9.90 -1.79 40.21
N ALA A 470 10.10 -1.70 41.53
CA ALA A 470 10.37 -2.86 42.39
C ALA A 470 9.23 -3.89 42.40
N GLU A 471 7.97 -3.46 42.29
CA GLU A 471 6.81 -4.35 42.28
C GLU A 471 6.80 -5.16 40.96
N THR A 472 6.99 -4.51 39.81
CA THR A 472 7.06 -5.18 38.52
C THR A 472 8.26 -6.11 38.42
N GLN A 473 9.43 -5.70 38.96
CA GLN A 473 10.64 -6.53 39.04
C GLN A 473 10.39 -7.80 39.88
N ALA A 474 9.79 -7.67 41.05
CA ALA A 474 9.44 -8.80 41.90
C ALA A 474 8.42 -9.72 41.22
N TRP A 475 7.45 -9.17 40.50
CA TRP A 475 6.49 -9.96 39.73
C TRP A 475 7.14 -10.75 38.59
N MET A 476 8.16 -10.18 37.91
CA MET A 476 8.87 -10.90 36.86
C MET A 476 9.71 -12.08 37.35
N GLY A 477 10.15 -12.06 38.61
CA GLY A 477 10.91 -13.13 39.22
C GLY A 477 12.11 -13.60 38.38
N ASP A 478 12.14 -14.88 38.04
CA ASP A 478 13.24 -15.52 37.28
C ASP A 478 13.39 -14.98 35.83
N LEU A 479 12.39 -14.30 35.30
CA LEU A 479 12.46 -13.69 33.96
C LEU A 479 13.17 -12.35 33.96
N LEU A 480 13.24 -11.65 35.10
CA LEU A 480 13.85 -10.32 35.18
C LEU A 480 15.30 -10.27 34.63
N PRO A 481 16.20 -11.22 34.98
CA PRO A 481 17.55 -11.21 34.41
C PRO A 481 17.59 -11.34 32.88
N HIS A 482 16.63 -12.04 32.27
CA HIS A 482 16.52 -12.19 30.82
C HIS A 482 16.08 -10.88 30.16
N VAL A 483 15.09 -10.22 30.74
CA VAL A 483 14.59 -8.91 30.27
C VAL A 483 15.66 -7.81 30.39
N GLN A 484 16.42 -7.82 31.49
CA GLN A 484 17.57 -6.93 31.67
C GLN A 484 18.67 -7.15 30.64
N ARG A 485 18.96 -8.40 30.24
CA ARG A 485 19.91 -8.70 29.15
C ARG A 485 19.42 -8.25 27.81
N LEU A 486 18.15 -8.43 27.50
CA LEU A 486 17.54 -7.87 26.29
C LEU A 486 17.67 -6.36 26.25
N HIS A 487 17.45 -5.65 27.37
CA HIS A 487 17.64 -4.20 27.45
C HIS A 487 19.13 -3.78 27.29
N GLN A 488 20.07 -4.57 27.79
CA GLN A 488 21.50 -4.35 27.57
C GLN A 488 21.85 -4.51 26.07
N LEU A 489 21.37 -5.58 25.45
CA LEU A 489 21.53 -5.80 24.01
C LEU A 489 20.93 -4.64 23.20
N TYR A 490 19.71 -4.17 23.53
CA TYR A 490 19.09 -3.03 22.88
C TYR A 490 19.98 -1.79 22.89
N LYS A 491 20.64 -1.47 24.02
CA LYS A 491 21.57 -0.32 24.11
C LYS A 491 22.75 -0.47 23.14
N VAL A 492 23.23 -1.67 22.91
CA VAL A 492 24.31 -1.97 21.96
C VAL A 492 23.79 -1.82 20.52
N LEU A 493 22.64 -2.40 20.18
CA LEU A 493 22.04 -2.31 18.86
C LEU A 493 21.64 -0.87 18.49
N SER A 494 21.04 -0.13 19.43
CA SER A 494 20.69 1.28 19.24
C SER A 494 21.92 2.15 18.95
N LYS A 495 23.04 1.90 19.65
CA LYS A 495 24.31 2.57 19.36
C LYS A 495 24.85 2.22 17.97
N ALA A 496 24.74 0.96 17.56
CA ALA A 496 25.13 0.52 16.21
C ALA A 496 24.25 1.17 15.14
N ARG A 497 22.91 1.26 15.37
CA ARG A 497 21.96 1.99 14.51
C ARG A 497 22.35 3.45 14.33
N ALA A 498 22.67 4.14 15.43
CA ALA A 498 23.09 5.54 15.39
C ALA A 498 24.43 5.71 14.63
N LYS A 499 25.41 4.78 14.81
CA LYS A 499 26.70 4.77 14.11
C LYS A 499 26.53 4.52 12.60
N ARG A 500 25.60 3.64 12.22
CA ARG A 500 25.23 3.35 10.82
C ARG A 500 24.59 4.57 10.16
N GLY A 501 23.96 5.45 10.95
CA GLY A 501 23.32 6.68 10.47
C GLY A 501 21.90 6.47 9.97
N ALA A 502 21.17 5.52 10.52
CA ALA A 502 19.73 5.35 10.24
C ALA A 502 18.96 6.65 10.52
N ILE A 503 18.02 6.98 9.67
CA ILE A 503 17.19 8.18 9.83
C ILE A 503 16.10 7.85 10.84
N GLU A 504 15.94 8.70 11.83
CA GLU A 504 14.91 8.57 12.85
C GLU A 504 14.10 9.86 12.91
N PHE A 505 12.85 9.77 12.51
CA PHE A 505 11.87 10.84 12.67
C PHE A 505 11.08 10.59 13.95
N GLU A 506 10.79 11.64 14.71
CA GLU A 506 9.90 11.54 15.84
C GLU A 506 8.46 11.41 15.30
N SER A 507 7.84 10.23 15.48
CA SER A 507 6.44 10.00 15.13
C SER A 507 5.60 9.93 16.39
N SER A 508 4.50 10.66 16.39
CA SER A 508 3.45 10.54 17.39
C SER A 508 2.23 9.83 16.79
N GLU A 509 1.84 8.73 17.37
CA GLU A 509 0.62 8.01 16.98
C GLU A 509 -0.49 8.39 17.93
N VAL A 510 -1.66 8.74 17.39
CA VAL A 510 -2.84 8.99 18.19
C VAL A 510 -3.58 7.67 18.40
N ARG A 511 -3.84 7.31 19.64
CA ARG A 511 -4.67 6.16 19.99
C ARG A 511 -6.05 6.63 20.42
N PHE A 512 -7.08 6.02 19.81
CA PHE A 512 -8.47 6.25 20.20
C PHE A 512 -8.93 5.15 21.14
N VAL A 513 -9.63 5.53 22.20
CA VAL A 513 -10.34 4.61 23.09
C VAL A 513 -11.82 4.68 22.72
N LEU A 514 -12.37 3.52 22.40
CA LEU A 514 -13.79 3.35 22.07
C LEU A 514 -14.54 2.77 23.27
N ASP A 515 -15.78 3.16 23.47
CA ASP A 515 -16.68 2.52 24.43
C ASP A 515 -17.34 1.25 23.82
N ASN A 516 -18.17 0.57 24.60
CA ASN A 516 -18.90 -0.62 24.19
C ASN A 516 -19.91 -0.38 23.03
N ARG A 517 -20.16 0.87 22.66
CA ARG A 517 -21.01 1.27 21.54
C ARG A 517 -20.21 1.67 20.31
N GLY A 518 -18.89 1.58 20.40
CA GLY A 518 -17.97 2.02 19.34
C GLY A 518 -17.78 3.53 19.27
N GLU A 519 -18.23 4.31 20.28
CA GLU A 519 -18.06 5.75 20.32
C GLU A 519 -16.67 6.12 20.83
N VAL A 520 -16.04 7.12 20.20
CA VAL A 520 -14.73 7.64 20.64
C VAL A 520 -14.87 8.36 21.97
N THR A 521 -14.27 7.83 23.03
CA THR A 521 -14.31 8.41 24.38
C THR A 521 -13.07 9.22 24.72
N GLN A 522 -11.90 8.81 24.19
CA GLN A 522 -10.62 9.49 24.43
C GLN A 522 -9.78 9.45 23.16
N ALA A 523 -9.02 10.52 22.97
CA ALA A 523 -7.93 10.61 22.01
C ALA A 523 -6.66 10.93 22.78
N GLY A 524 -5.63 10.11 22.69
CA GLY A 524 -4.37 10.31 23.40
C GLY A 524 -3.18 9.88 22.58
N MET A 525 -1.98 10.31 22.97
CA MET A 525 -0.76 9.91 22.28
C MET A 525 -0.25 8.56 22.79
N LEU A 526 0.12 7.67 21.87
CA LEU A 526 0.90 6.50 22.19
C LEU A 526 2.36 6.93 22.46
N VAL A 527 2.79 6.80 23.72
CA VAL A 527 4.19 7.09 24.08
C VAL A 527 5.04 5.83 23.80
N ARG A 528 5.86 5.90 22.76
CA ARG A 528 6.85 4.83 22.47
C ARG A 528 8.02 4.94 23.46
N ASN A 529 8.22 3.90 24.25
CA ASN A 529 9.33 3.77 25.18
C ASN A 529 10.43 2.82 24.65
N ASP A 530 11.51 2.64 25.40
CA ASP A 530 12.63 1.79 24.98
C ASP A 530 12.25 0.30 24.86
N ALA A 531 11.19 -0.18 25.50
CA ALA A 531 10.71 -1.55 25.32
C ALA A 531 10.18 -1.81 23.91
N HIS A 532 9.50 -0.82 23.30
CA HIS A 532 9.09 -0.89 21.89
C HIS A 532 10.30 -0.94 20.97
N LYS A 533 11.26 -0.05 21.20
CA LYS A 533 12.50 0.03 20.41
C LYS A 533 13.39 -1.21 20.58
N LEU A 534 13.36 -1.85 21.74
CA LEU A 534 14.06 -3.12 22.00
C LEU A 534 13.59 -4.22 21.05
N ILE A 535 12.30 -4.45 20.97
CA ILE A 535 11.73 -5.44 20.06
C ILE A 535 11.98 -5.04 18.60
N GLU A 536 11.77 -3.75 18.24
CA GLU A 536 12.08 -3.24 16.90
C GLU A 536 13.52 -3.57 16.47
N GLU A 537 14.53 -3.34 17.33
CA GLU A 537 15.92 -3.63 16.99
C GLU A 537 16.20 -5.13 16.86
N CYS A 538 15.60 -5.97 17.69
CA CYS A 538 15.69 -7.43 17.56
C CYS A 538 15.10 -7.90 16.22
N MET A 539 13.95 -7.37 15.84
CA MET A 539 13.27 -7.69 14.58
C MET A 539 14.05 -7.17 13.37
N ILE A 540 14.59 -5.95 13.44
CA ILE A 540 15.46 -5.42 12.38
C ILE A 540 16.69 -6.32 12.19
N ALA A 541 17.34 -6.76 13.26
CA ALA A 541 18.49 -7.66 13.15
C ALA A 541 18.13 -8.98 12.43
N ALA A 542 17.03 -9.64 12.82
CA ALA A 542 16.57 -10.87 12.19
C ALA A 542 16.19 -10.65 10.71
N ASN A 543 15.51 -9.54 10.38
CA ASN A 543 15.11 -9.16 9.02
C ASN A 543 16.33 -8.92 8.11
N VAL A 544 17.38 -8.29 8.63
CA VAL A 544 18.66 -8.08 7.91
C VAL A 544 19.32 -9.42 7.60
N GLU A 545 19.41 -10.30 8.59
CA GLU A 545 20.05 -11.61 8.40
C GLU A 545 19.25 -12.51 7.45
N ALA A 546 17.93 -12.46 7.47
CA ALA A 546 17.07 -13.14 6.51
C ALA A 546 17.36 -12.65 5.06
N ALA A 547 17.47 -11.33 4.85
CA ALA A 547 17.79 -10.77 3.55
C ALA A 547 19.20 -11.19 3.07
N LYS A 548 20.21 -11.12 3.93
CA LYS A 548 21.59 -11.54 3.62
C LYS A 548 21.64 -13.03 3.28
N TYR A 549 20.95 -13.87 4.05
CA TYR A 549 20.89 -15.30 3.81
C TYR A 549 20.33 -15.62 2.43
N LEU A 550 19.21 -15.02 2.06
CA LEU A 550 18.56 -15.22 0.76
C LEU A 550 19.41 -14.70 -0.40
N LEU A 551 20.05 -13.53 -0.25
CA LEU A 551 20.98 -13.00 -1.24
C LEU A 551 22.16 -13.96 -1.47
N SER A 552 22.73 -14.51 -0.41
CA SER A 552 23.87 -15.45 -0.52
C SER A 552 23.50 -16.77 -1.19
N ARG A 553 22.22 -17.16 -1.20
CA ARG A 553 21.68 -18.38 -1.79
C ARG A 553 21.00 -18.15 -3.14
N HIS A 554 20.87 -16.90 -3.57
CA HIS A 554 20.20 -16.50 -4.82
C HIS A 554 18.76 -17.02 -4.96
N VAL A 555 18.05 -17.21 -3.84
CA VAL A 555 16.65 -17.65 -3.85
C VAL A 555 15.75 -16.45 -4.11
N PRO A 556 14.79 -16.49 -5.06
CA PRO A 556 13.83 -15.43 -5.28
C PRO A 556 13.05 -15.12 -3.99
N ALA A 557 13.03 -13.86 -3.58
CA ALA A 557 12.35 -13.41 -2.36
C ALA A 557 11.91 -11.94 -2.46
N PRO A 558 10.88 -11.52 -1.69
CA PRO A 558 10.48 -10.12 -1.65
C PRO A 558 11.36 -9.36 -0.64
N TYR A 559 12.27 -8.52 -1.15
CA TYR A 559 13.03 -7.59 -0.32
C TYR A 559 12.18 -6.36 0.00
N ARG A 560 12.34 -5.80 1.20
CA ARG A 560 11.76 -4.52 1.59
C ARG A 560 12.76 -3.42 1.24
N ILE A 561 12.54 -2.74 0.14
CA ILE A 561 13.44 -1.70 -0.35
C ILE A 561 12.92 -0.30 -0.01
N HIS A 562 13.84 0.60 0.27
CA HIS A 562 13.56 2.03 0.43
C HIS A 562 14.64 2.79 -0.32
N GLU A 563 14.29 3.30 -1.48
CA GLU A 563 15.22 4.02 -2.34
C GLU A 563 15.55 5.41 -1.82
N LYS A 564 16.58 6.03 -2.37
CA LYS A 564 16.86 7.45 -2.15
C LYS A 564 15.65 8.29 -2.52
N PRO A 565 15.51 9.49 -1.92
CA PRO A 565 14.49 10.45 -2.36
C PRO A 565 14.54 10.67 -3.87
N PRO A 566 13.38 10.81 -4.56
CA PRO A 566 13.37 11.17 -5.98
C PRO A 566 14.14 12.46 -6.23
N GLU A 567 14.92 12.53 -7.30
CA GLU A 567 15.82 13.66 -7.58
C GLU A 567 15.09 14.99 -7.61
N THR A 568 13.88 15.03 -8.19
CA THR A 568 13.03 16.22 -8.23
C THR A 568 12.64 16.71 -6.85
N LYS A 569 12.11 15.80 -6.00
CA LYS A 569 11.75 16.14 -4.61
C LYS A 569 12.96 16.56 -3.79
N TYR A 570 14.11 15.96 -4.08
CA TYR A 570 15.35 16.31 -3.41
C TYR A 570 15.85 17.69 -3.81
N ALA A 571 15.72 18.06 -5.07
CA ALA A 571 16.06 19.41 -5.54
C ALA A 571 15.19 20.48 -4.86
N ASP A 572 13.87 20.24 -4.78
CA ASP A 572 12.93 21.10 -4.06
C ASP A 572 13.30 21.22 -2.56
N LEU A 573 13.67 20.10 -1.94
CA LEU A 573 14.15 20.07 -0.56
C LEU A 573 15.42 20.94 -0.39
N LEU A 574 16.39 20.82 -1.29
CA LEU A 574 17.62 21.62 -1.21
C LEU A 574 17.33 23.12 -1.34
N GLU A 575 16.39 23.51 -2.20
CA GLU A 575 15.99 24.92 -2.35
C GLU A 575 15.32 25.42 -1.07
N PHE A 576 14.41 24.62 -0.50
CA PHE A 576 13.73 24.92 0.76
C PHE A 576 14.74 25.09 1.92
N LEU A 577 15.68 24.16 2.09
CA LEU A 577 16.68 24.20 3.17
C LEU A 577 17.58 25.43 3.12
N LYS A 578 17.85 25.99 1.93
CA LYS A 578 18.65 27.22 1.78
C LYS A 578 18.02 28.42 2.50
N GLU A 579 16.68 28.51 2.50
CA GLU A 579 15.95 29.57 3.22
C GLU A 579 16.26 29.56 4.72
N PHE A 580 16.52 28.36 5.30
CA PHE A 580 16.83 28.17 6.71
C PHE A 580 18.35 28.15 6.99
N LYS A 581 19.18 28.49 6.00
CA LYS A 581 20.65 28.40 6.06
C LYS A 581 21.15 26.99 6.40
N LEU A 582 20.42 25.99 5.91
CA LEU A 582 20.72 24.56 6.03
C LEU A 582 21.08 23.99 4.66
N SER A 583 21.82 22.89 4.64
CA SER A 583 22.22 22.23 3.43
C SER A 583 22.39 20.73 3.61
N LEU A 584 22.15 20.00 2.54
CA LEU A 584 22.49 18.59 2.38
C LEU A 584 23.44 18.44 1.18
N PRO A 585 24.22 17.34 1.10
CA PRO A 585 25.07 17.05 -0.06
C PRO A 585 24.27 17.00 -1.38
N PRO A 586 24.91 17.06 -2.54
CA PRO A 586 24.23 16.80 -3.83
C PRO A 586 23.58 15.42 -3.85
N TRP A 587 22.48 15.24 -4.59
CA TRP A 587 21.70 14.00 -4.66
C TRP A 587 22.55 12.76 -4.93
N SER A 588 23.54 12.83 -5.81
CA SER A 588 24.42 11.70 -6.13
C SER A 588 25.26 11.22 -4.93
N LYS A 589 25.52 12.08 -3.95
CA LYS A 589 26.40 11.82 -2.79
C LYS A 589 25.66 11.71 -1.46
N VAL A 590 24.37 12.03 -1.41
CA VAL A 590 23.60 12.01 -0.17
C VAL A 590 23.52 10.60 0.41
N ARG A 591 23.66 10.51 1.72
CA ARG A 591 23.58 9.28 2.52
C ARG A 591 22.59 9.46 3.66
N PRO A 592 22.01 8.39 4.21
CA PRO A 592 21.10 8.45 5.36
C PRO A 592 21.64 9.27 6.53
N GLY A 593 22.92 9.05 6.86
CA GLY A 593 23.59 9.78 7.95
C GLY A 593 23.65 11.31 7.79
N ASP A 594 23.49 11.83 6.58
CA ASP A 594 23.44 13.28 6.37
C ASP A 594 22.09 13.85 6.83
N TYR A 595 20.99 13.10 6.63
CA TYR A 595 19.69 13.41 7.21
C TYR A 595 19.75 13.36 8.74
N THR A 596 20.34 12.31 9.29
CA THR A 596 20.48 12.14 10.75
C THR A 596 21.27 13.28 11.39
N LYS A 597 22.36 13.74 10.75
CA LYS A 597 23.12 14.90 11.21
C LYS A 597 22.28 16.19 11.14
N LEU A 598 21.49 16.34 10.07
CA LEU A 598 20.62 17.49 9.91
C LEU A 598 19.51 17.49 10.95
N LEU A 599 18.84 16.35 11.18
CA LEU A 599 17.81 16.18 12.21
C LEU A 599 18.34 16.54 13.61
N LYS A 600 19.54 16.07 13.96
CA LYS A 600 20.19 16.47 15.22
C LYS A 600 20.48 17.96 15.31
N LYS A 601 20.82 18.62 14.20
CA LYS A 601 21.10 20.06 14.16
C LYS A 601 19.84 20.92 14.30
N ILE A 602 18.71 20.40 13.88
CA ILE A 602 17.44 21.16 13.91
C ILE A 602 16.60 20.91 15.16
N ARG A 603 16.89 19.88 15.94
CA ARG A 603 16.08 19.40 17.06
C ARG A 603 15.62 20.51 18.02
N ASP A 604 16.53 21.41 18.40
CA ASP A 604 16.28 22.45 19.38
C ASP A 604 15.85 23.78 18.74
N ARG A 605 15.49 23.76 17.44
CA ARG A 605 15.07 24.96 16.73
C ARG A 605 13.55 25.15 16.85
N PRO A 606 13.07 26.40 16.86
CA PRO A 606 11.61 26.66 16.85
C PRO A 606 10.91 26.10 15.62
N ASP A 607 11.62 25.97 14.50
CA ASP A 607 11.12 25.48 13.22
C ASP A 607 11.41 23.96 12.99
N ALA A 608 11.80 23.22 14.04
CA ALA A 608 12.15 21.80 13.95
C ALA A 608 11.04 20.94 13.31
N THR A 609 9.82 21.05 13.81
CA THR A 609 8.66 20.28 13.32
C THR A 609 8.40 20.52 11.81
N LEU A 610 8.54 21.76 11.35
CA LEU A 610 8.45 22.08 9.93
C LEU A 610 9.53 21.37 9.13
N LEU A 611 10.79 21.51 9.55
CA LEU A 611 11.95 20.95 8.85
C LEU A 611 11.87 19.44 8.79
N GLU A 612 11.46 18.80 9.89
CA GLU A 612 11.23 17.35 9.96
C GLU A 612 10.12 16.89 9.02
N SER A 613 8.99 17.61 8.99
CA SER A 613 7.88 17.31 8.08
C SER A 613 8.30 17.39 6.61
N VAL A 614 9.08 18.39 6.22
CA VAL A 614 9.55 18.54 4.84
C VAL A 614 10.60 17.49 4.50
N LEU A 615 11.52 17.17 5.43
CA LEU A 615 12.49 16.10 5.28
C LEU A 615 11.79 14.74 5.10
N LEU A 616 10.77 14.43 5.90
CA LEU A 616 9.99 13.20 5.79
C LEU A 616 9.25 13.12 4.45
N ARG A 617 8.57 14.19 4.02
CA ARG A 617 7.83 14.23 2.74
C ARG A 617 8.71 14.12 1.51
N SER A 618 9.99 14.42 1.64
CA SER A 618 10.97 14.25 0.57
C SER A 618 11.33 12.80 0.29
N GLN A 619 11.11 11.90 1.26
CA GLN A 619 11.50 10.49 1.15
C GLN A 619 10.69 9.73 0.11
N SER A 620 11.26 8.67 -0.42
CA SER A 620 10.54 7.62 -1.16
C SER A 620 9.68 6.80 -0.21
N LEU A 621 8.70 6.08 -0.73
CA LEU A 621 7.99 5.06 0.03
C LEU A 621 8.78 3.75 -0.02
N ALA A 622 8.76 3.01 1.08
CA ALA A 622 9.28 1.64 1.09
C ALA A 622 8.28 0.73 0.36
N ILE A 623 8.80 -0.21 -0.44
CA ILE A 623 7.99 -1.17 -1.22
C ILE A 623 8.64 -2.56 -1.15
N TYR A 624 7.90 -3.58 -1.57
CA TYR A 624 8.46 -4.91 -1.80
C TYR A 624 8.95 -5.04 -3.23
N SER A 625 10.13 -5.63 -3.41
CA SER A 625 10.76 -5.85 -4.72
C SER A 625 11.50 -7.18 -4.73
N PRO A 626 11.51 -7.92 -5.86
CA PRO A 626 12.36 -9.10 -6.00
C PRO A 626 13.85 -8.74 -6.09
N GLU A 627 14.18 -7.49 -6.38
CA GLU A 627 15.54 -6.96 -6.46
C GLU A 627 15.87 -6.16 -5.20
N ASN A 628 17.04 -6.43 -4.65
CA ASN A 628 17.52 -5.73 -3.47
C ASN A 628 18.19 -4.40 -3.86
N HIS A 629 17.58 -3.28 -3.47
CA HIS A 629 18.15 -1.92 -3.63
C HIS A 629 18.56 -1.32 -2.27
N GLY A 630 18.58 -2.13 -1.20
CA GLY A 630 18.82 -1.68 0.15
C GLY A 630 17.67 -0.89 0.76
N HIS A 631 17.89 -0.39 1.96
CA HIS A 631 16.89 0.40 2.70
C HIS A 631 17.50 1.72 3.17
N PHE A 632 17.32 2.80 2.41
CA PHE A 632 17.91 4.11 2.65
C PHE A 632 17.59 4.64 4.06
N GLY A 633 16.33 4.64 4.47
CA GLY A 633 15.91 5.16 5.78
C GLY A 633 16.59 4.44 6.96
N LEU A 634 16.74 3.11 6.89
CA LEU A 634 17.43 2.31 7.90
C LEU A 634 18.95 2.26 7.72
N ALA A 635 19.48 2.83 6.63
CA ALA A 635 20.89 2.75 6.25
C ALA A 635 21.41 1.30 6.17
N LEU A 636 20.62 0.41 5.55
CA LEU A 636 20.89 -1.01 5.40
C LEU A 636 21.14 -1.37 3.94
N GLU A 637 22.09 -2.25 3.68
CA GLU A 637 22.41 -2.74 2.34
C GLU A 637 21.42 -3.79 1.84
N ALA A 638 20.79 -4.52 2.76
CA ALA A 638 19.76 -5.53 2.48
C ALA A 638 18.76 -5.58 3.61
N TYR A 639 17.50 -5.71 3.28
CA TYR A 639 16.41 -5.82 4.25
C TYR A 639 15.25 -6.61 3.65
N ALA A 640 14.69 -7.53 4.43
CA ALA A 640 13.50 -8.29 4.07
C ALA A 640 12.63 -8.48 5.31
N HIS A 641 11.34 -8.51 5.16
CA HIS A 641 10.46 -8.79 6.28
C HIS A 641 10.39 -10.32 6.52
N PHE A 642 10.70 -10.73 7.74
CA PHE A 642 10.75 -12.13 8.19
C PHE A 642 9.93 -12.36 9.47
N THR A 643 9.70 -11.31 10.25
CA THR A 643 9.34 -11.41 11.66
C THR A 643 7.83 -11.36 11.95
N SER A 644 6.95 -11.23 10.94
CA SER A 644 5.50 -11.13 11.17
C SER A 644 4.67 -11.90 10.14
N PRO A 645 4.85 -13.22 9.97
CA PRO A 645 4.14 -14.01 8.95
C PRO A 645 2.65 -14.24 9.25
N ILE A 646 2.18 -14.02 10.47
CA ILE A 646 0.74 -14.10 10.81
C ILE A 646 -0.04 -13.00 10.10
N ARG A 647 0.58 -11.81 9.98
CA ARG A 647 -0.09 -10.59 9.50
C ARG A 647 0.48 -10.01 8.21
N ARG A 648 1.59 -10.55 7.67
CA ARG A 648 2.19 -10.09 6.41
C ARG A 648 2.58 -11.25 5.51
N TYR A 649 2.01 -11.30 4.33
CA TYR A 649 2.29 -12.35 3.35
C TYR A 649 3.75 -12.34 2.82
N PRO A 650 4.43 -11.17 2.63
CA PRO A 650 5.85 -11.17 2.29
C PRO A 650 6.74 -11.93 3.26
N ASP A 651 6.45 -11.88 4.57
CA ASP A 651 7.18 -12.64 5.60
C ASP A 651 6.99 -14.15 5.40
N LEU A 652 5.78 -14.58 5.07
CA LEU A 652 5.48 -15.98 4.75
C LEU A 652 6.27 -16.44 3.51
N LEU A 653 6.36 -15.60 2.48
CA LEU A 653 7.18 -15.88 1.29
C LEU A 653 8.68 -15.99 1.64
N VAL A 654 9.19 -15.11 2.51
CA VAL A 654 10.58 -15.16 3.00
C VAL A 654 10.83 -16.45 3.80
N HIS A 655 9.90 -16.86 4.67
CA HIS A 655 10.01 -18.15 5.38
C HIS A 655 10.12 -19.33 4.41
N ARG A 656 9.26 -19.39 3.40
CA ARG A 656 9.27 -20.42 2.36
C ARG A 656 10.59 -20.44 1.59
N ALA A 657 11.10 -19.26 1.25
CA ALA A 657 12.38 -19.12 0.53
C ALA A 657 13.56 -19.61 1.38
N ILE A 658 13.62 -19.25 2.66
CA ILE A 658 14.69 -19.70 3.58
C ILE A 658 14.58 -21.22 3.80
N LYS A 659 13.39 -21.77 4.02
CA LYS A 659 13.19 -23.22 4.16
C LYS A 659 13.59 -23.99 2.91
N HIS A 660 13.30 -23.46 1.71
CA HIS A 660 13.77 -24.03 0.48
C HIS A 660 15.31 -24.07 0.44
N ALA A 661 15.97 -22.96 0.76
CA ALA A 661 17.44 -22.89 0.82
C ALA A 661 18.04 -23.88 1.84
N LEU A 662 17.43 -24.03 3.02
CA LEU A 662 17.83 -25.00 4.04
C LEU A 662 17.68 -26.44 3.59
N SER A 663 16.66 -26.75 2.76
CA SER A 663 16.43 -28.11 2.26
C SER A 663 17.51 -28.61 1.30
N GLY A 664 18.40 -27.72 0.81
CA GLY A 664 19.44 -28.03 -0.18
C GLY A 664 18.90 -28.42 -1.56
N LYS A 665 17.61 -28.28 -1.80
CA LYS A 665 17.01 -28.56 -3.11
C LYS A 665 17.44 -27.52 -4.15
N PRO A 666 17.55 -27.92 -5.44
CA PRO A 666 17.87 -26.98 -6.51
C PRO A 666 16.82 -25.88 -6.67
N LEU A 667 17.22 -24.71 -7.17
CA LEU A 667 16.34 -23.53 -7.31
C LEU A 667 15.15 -23.75 -8.26
N ASP A 668 15.29 -24.60 -9.25
CA ASP A 668 14.20 -25.00 -10.17
C ASP A 668 13.06 -25.77 -9.48
N LYS A 669 13.29 -26.28 -8.27
CA LYS A 669 12.28 -26.91 -7.41
C LYS A 669 11.65 -25.96 -6.41
N PHE A 670 12.02 -24.70 -6.40
CA PHE A 670 11.32 -23.70 -5.58
C PHE A 670 9.96 -23.38 -6.20
N THR A 671 8.97 -23.21 -5.35
CA THR A 671 7.57 -23.00 -5.77
C THR A 671 7.40 -21.73 -6.62
N TYR A 672 8.23 -20.71 -6.41
CA TYR A 672 8.08 -19.41 -7.05
C TYR A 672 9.32 -19.10 -7.91
N ASN A 673 9.09 -18.81 -9.18
CA ASN A 673 10.16 -18.26 -10.02
C ASN A 673 10.28 -16.73 -9.85
N ALA A 674 11.32 -16.13 -10.44
CA ALA A 674 11.60 -14.70 -10.31
C ALA A 674 10.44 -13.80 -10.79
N ARG A 675 9.71 -14.20 -11.84
CA ARG A 675 8.58 -13.45 -12.38
C ARG A 675 7.34 -13.50 -11.46
N GLU A 676 7.06 -14.66 -10.91
CA GLU A 676 5.98 -14.84 -9.94
C GLU A 676 6.28 -14.06 -8.67
N MET A 677 7.53 -14.11 -8.20
CA MET A 677 7.95 -13.33 -7.04
C MET A 677 7.82 -11.82 -7.28
N ALA A 678 8.13 -11.33 -8.49
CA ALA A 678 7.93 -9.92 -8.85
C ALA A 678 6.44 -9.52 -8.80
N ALA A 679 5.56 -10.36 -9.33
CA ALA A 679 4.11 -10.12 -9.28
C ALA A 679 3.59 -10.11 -7.84
N LEU A 680 4.04 -11.05 -7.00
CA LEU A 680 3.67 -11.12 -5.59
C LEU A 680 4.17 -9.91 -4.79
N ALA A 681 5.41 -9.48 -5.02
CA ALA A 681 5.99 -8.30 -4.36
C ALA A 681 5.22 -7.02 -4.70
N LEU A 682 4.85 -6.85 -5.98
CA LEU A 682 4.01 -5.73 -6.41
C LEU A 682 2.64 -5.77 -5.74
N GLN A 683 1.97 -6.94 -5.77
CA GLN A 683 0.67 -7.12 -5.13
C GLN A 683 0.73 -6.81 -3.64
N CYS A 684 1.74 -7.30 -2.92
CA CYS A 684 1.91 -7.01 -1.49
C CYS A 684 2.05 -5.50 -1.24
N SER A 685 2.82 -4.78 -2.05
CA SER A 685 2.97 -3.32 -1.93
C SER A 685 1.67 -2.57 -2.22
N GLU A 686 0.86 -3.04 -3.16
CA GLU A 686 -0.45 -2.45 -3.46
C GLU A 686 -1.47 -2.69 -2.33
N ARG A 687 -1.48 -3.91 -1.77
CA ARG A 687 -2.38 -4.25 -0.67
C ARG A 687 -2.01 -3.55 0.63
N GLU A 688 -0.72 -3.39 0.93
CA GLU A 688 -0.23 -2.59 2.05
C GLU A 688 -0.71 -1.13 1.93
N ARG A 689 -0.52 -0.49 0.77
CA ARG A 689 -1.02 0.89 0.56
C ARG A 689 -2.53 1.01 0.71
N ARG A 690 -3.28 0.01 0.24
CA ARG A 690 -4.74 -0.02 0.43
C ARG A 690 -5.12 -0.12 1.91
N ALA A 691 -4.41 -0.93 2.68
CA ALA A 691 -4.57 -1.03 4.13
C ALA A 691 -4.28 0.30 4.82
N ASP A 692 -3.13 0.92 4.52
CA ASP A 692 -2.74 2.24 5.05
C ASP A 692 -3.78 3.33 4.74
N GLU A 693 -4.36 3.32 3.52
CA GLU A 693 -5.40 4.29 3.13
C GLU A 693 -6.69 4.07 3.91
N ALA A 694 -7.08 2.82 4.15
CA ALA A 694 -8.27 2.48 4.92
C ALA A 694 -8.10 2.83 6.40
N GLU A 695 -6.95 2.49 7.00
CA GLU A 695 -6.63 2.82 8.39
C GLU A 695 -6.61 4.34 8.61
N ARG A 696 -5.97 5.07 7.70
CA ARG A 696 -5.94 6.54 7.74
C ARG A 696 -7.33 7.16 7.60
N GLU A 697 -8.20 6.63 6.73
CA GLU A 697 -9.57 7.12 6.59
C GLU A 697 -10.35 6.95 7.90
N VAL A 698 -10.23 5.80 8.56
CA VAL A 698 -10.87 5.54 9.85
C VAL A 698 -10.33 6.48 10.93
N ASP A 699 -9.01 6.68 10.97
CA ASP A 699 -8.36 7.60 11.90
C ASP A 699 -8.85 9.04 11.71
N GLU A 700 -8.92 9.53 10.46
CA GLU A 700 -9.46 10.86 10.13
C GLU A 700 -10.93 11.02 10.58
N ARG A 701 -11.76 10.00 10.39
CA ARG A 701 -13.16 10.00 10.81
C ARG A 701 -13.30 9.99 12.33
N TYR A 702 -12.48 9.21 13.04
CA TYR A 702 -12.49 9.19 14.51
C TYR A 702 -11.97 10.49 15.12
N ARG A 703 -10.99 11.15 14.50
CA ARG A 703 -10.56 12.51 14.87
C ARG A 703 -11.72 13.50 14.76
N ALA A 704 -12.46 13.44 13.66
CA ALA A 704 -13.61 14.29 13.44
C ALA A 704 -14.75 13.97 14.43
N ALA A 705 -15.05 12.68 14.68
CA ALA A 705 -16.07 12.25 15.65
C ALA A 705 -15.74 12.74 17.08
N TRP A 706 -14.45 12.66 17.47
CA TRP A 706 -14.02 13.20 18.76
C TRP A 706 -14.19 14.70 18.82
N MET A 707 -13.83 15.43 17.75
CA MET A 707 -13.97 16.88 17.67
C MET A 707 -15.42 17.36 17.58
N GLU A 708 -16.36 16.57 17.07
CA GLU A 708 -17.81 16.91 17.08
C GLU A 708 -18.32 17.19 18.51
N LYS A 709 -17.79 16.43 19.50
CA LYS A 709 -18.12 16.61 20.91
C LYS A 709 -17.52 17.88 21.53
N HIS A 710 -16.56 18.51 20.82
CA HIS A 710 -15.80 19.67 21.30
C HIS A 710 -16.08 20.96 20.49
N VAL A 711 -17.13 20.96 19.68
CA VAL A 711 -17.55 22.16 18.92
C VAL A 711 -17.90 23.29 19.89
N GLY A 712 -17.36 24.50 19.65
CA GLY A 712 -17.44 25.66 20.54
C GLY A 712 -16.32 25.72 21.60
N GLY A 713 -15.50 24.67 21.73
CA GLY A 713 -14.33 24.65 22.61
C GLY A 713 -13.14 25.42 22.03
N GLN A 714 -12.28 25.94 22.90
CA GLN A 714 -11.03 26.60 22.54
C GLN A 714 -9.83 25.73 22.94
N PHE A 715 -8.85 25.65 22.05
CA PHE A 715 -7.67 24.82 22.25
C PHE A 715 -6.42 25.58 21.82
N ASP A 716 -5.30 25.28 22.47
CA ASP A 716 -3.98 25.71 22.05
C ASP A 716 -3.41 24.67 21.04
N GLY A 717 -2.64 25.16 20.10
CA GLY A 717 -2.03 24.30 19.10
C GLY A 717 -0.94 25.01 18.30
N VAL A 718 -0.41 24.31 17.33
CA VAL A 718 0.68 24.75 16.48
C VAL A 718 0.26 24.69 15.01
N ILE A 719 0.63 25.69 14.22
CA ILE A 719 0.44 25.67 12.78
C ILE A 719 1.31 24.58 12.17
N SER A 720 0.68 23.50 11.72
CA SER A 720 1.30 22.31 11.11
C SER A 720 1.30 22.34 9.58
N GLY A 721 0.57 23.30 8.99
CA GLY A 721 0.52 23.47 7.52
C GLY A 721 0.07 24.87 7.13
N VAL A 722 0.68 25.42 6.08
CA VAL A 722 0.28 26.72 5.49
C VAL A 722 0.03 26.54 4.00
N THR A 723 -1.13 26.97 3.55
CA THR A 723 -1.59 26.89 2.16
C THR A 723 -2.15 28.22 1.70
N SER A 724 -2.43 28.36 0.41
CA SER A 724 -3.07 29.55 -0.14
C SER A 724 -4.50 29.78 0.36
N PHE A 725 -5.19 28.72 0.83
CA PHE A 725 -6.56 28.77 1.29
C PHE A 725 -6.70 28.75 2.83
N GLY A 726 -5.60 28.62 3.59
CA GLY A 726 -5.64 28.68 5.06
C GLY A 726 -4.50 27.96 5.75
N LEU A 727 -4.67 27.80 7.06
CA LEU A 727 -3.72 27.22 7.99
C LEU A 727 -4.24 25.88 8.51
N PHE A 728 -3.42 24.84 8.50
CA PHE A 728 -3.69 23.64 9.28
C PHE A 728 -3.08 23.80 10.66
N VAL A 729 -3.88 23.56 11.68
CA VAL A 729 -3.48 23.67 13.08
C VAL A 729 -3.59 22.29 13.73
N GLU A 730 -2.53 21.84 14.38
CA GLU A 730 -2.48 20.64 15.20
C GLU A 730 -2.63 21.01 16.66
N LEU A 731 -3.59 20.41 17.35
CA LEU A 731 -3.84 20.65 18.77
C LEU A 731 -2.77 19.99 19.66
N ASP A 732 -2.42 20.63 20.77
CA ASP A 732 -1.29 20.16 21.61
C ASP A 732 -1.54 18.82 22.28
N GLU A 733 -2.72 18.62 22.86
CA GLU A 733 -3.02 17.43 23.65
C GLU A 733 -3.47 16.24 22.79
N SER A 734 -4.41 16.48 21.88
CA SER A 734 -5.05 15.42 21.09
C SER A 734 -4.35 15.13 19.77
N LYS A 735 -3.43 16.01 19.34
CA LYS A 735 -2.78 15.96 18.02
C LYS A 735 -3.76 15.92 16.84
N VAL A 736 -5.00 16.30 17.08
CA VAL A 736 -5.99 16.44 16.02
C VAL A 736 -5.68 17.67 15.20
N GLN A 737 -5.71 17.52 13.88
CA GLN A 737 -5.52 18.60 12.92
C GLN A 737 -6.87 19.14 12.41
N GLY A 738 -6.97 20.47 12.27
CA GLY A 738 -8.10 21.14 11.63
C GLY A 738 -7.65 22.31 10.77
N LEU A 739 -8.56 22.79 9.94
CA LEU A 739 -8.33 23.90 8.99
C LEU A 739 -8.85 25.21 9.57
N VAL A 740 -7.99 26.20 9.68
CA VAL A 740 -8.38 27.63 9.76
C VAL A 740 -8.40 28.18 8.33
N HIS A 741 -9.58 28.21 7.71
CA HIS A 741 -9.71 28.77 6.36
C HIS A 741 -9.30 30.24 6.36
N VAL A 742 -8.76 30.76 5.26
CA VAL A 742 -8.27 32.15 5.14
C VAL A 742 -9.34 33.18 5.50
N THR A 743 -10.63 32.87 5.30
CA THR A 743 -11.77 33.72 5.70
C THR A 743 -12.03 33.77 7.21
N GLN A 744 -11.42 32.83 7.96
CA GLN A 744 -11.51 32.79 9.45
C GLN A 744 -10.29 33.42 10.12
N LEU A 745 -9.37 33.98 9.35
CA LEU A 745 -8.28 34.84 9.78
C LEU A 745 -8.78 36.28 9.92
N PRO A 746 -8.08 37.13 10.68
CA PRO A 746 -8.42 38.58 10.77
C PRO A 746 -8.55 39.22 9.38
N GLN A 747 -9.50 40.11 9.19
CA GLN A 747 -9.80 40.73 7.88
C GLN A 747 -8.57 41.44 7.29
N ASP A 748 -7.95 40.75 6.29
CA ASP A 748 -6.84 41.22 5.49
C ASP A 748 -6.83 40.50 4.14
N TYR A 749 -5.99 40.95 3.24
CA TYR A 749 -5.70 40.24 1.97
C TYR A 749 -4.40 39.47 2.14
N TYR A 750 -4.50 38.14 2.13
CA TYR A 750 -3.39 37.26 2.46
C TYR A 750 -2.67 36.76 1.21
N LYS A 751 -1.35 36.96 1.18
CA LYS A 751 -0.46 36.45 0.14
C LYS A 751 0.28 35.22 0.64
N PHE A 752 0.15 34.14 -0.11
CA PHE A 752 0.84 32.88 0.17
C PHE A 752 2.21 32.85 -0.53
N ASP A 753 3.25 32.59 0.24
CA ASP A 753 4.60 32.28 -0.26
C ASP A 753 4.81 30.76 -0.19
N ALA A 754 4.80 30.12 -1.36
CA ALA A 754 4.91 28.67 -1.49
C ALA A 754 6.31 28.15 -1.06
N THR A 755 7.35 28.98 -1.23
CA THR A 755 8.73 28.62 -0.88
C THR A 755 8.95 28.70 0.64
N ARG A 756 8.46 29.77 1.25
CA ARG A 756 8.62 30.00 2.70
C ARG A 756 7.53 29.34 3.53
N LYS A 757 6.48 28.81 2.91
CA LYS A 757 5.30 28.28 3.59
C LYS A 757 4.73 29.28 4.59
N THR A 758 4.54 30.53 4.15
CA THR A 758 4.00 31.63 4.96
C THR A 758 2.77 32.23 4.31
N LEU A 759 1.85 32.69 5.13
CA LEU A 759 0.66 33.45 4.71
C LEU A 759 0.73 34.83 5.35
N THR A 760 0.95 35.89 4.54
CA THR A 760 1.20 37.24 5.04
C THR A 760 0.10 38.18 4.61
N GLY A 761 -0.47 38.90 5.57
CA GLY A 761 -1.49 39.94 5.33
C GLY A 761 -0.87 41.20 4.75
N GLU A 762 -1.45 41.74 3.67
CA GLU A 762 -0.92 42.92 2.95
C GLU A 762 -1.12 44.22 3.73
N ARG A 763 -2.20 44.35 4.51
CA ARG A 763 -2.55 45.59 5.20
C ARG A 763 -2.00 45.68 6.62
N ARG A 764 -2.12 44.60 7.37
CA ARG A 764 -1.70 44.54 8.78
C ARG A 764 -0.31 43.98 8.98
N GLY A 765 0.28 43.39 7.96
CA GLY A 765 1.58 42.75 8.07
C GLY A 765 1.61 41.47 8.92
N SER A 766 0.45 41.01 9.39
CA SER A 766 0.37 39.76 10.16
C SER A 766 0.89 38.60 9.33
N SER A 767 1.85 37.83 9.83
CA SER A 767 2.43 36.71 9.15
C SER A 767 2.20 35.43 9.95
N TYR A 768 1.69 34.40 9.28
CA TYR A 768 1.46 33.08 9.85
C TYR A 768 2.45 32.10 9.24
N ARG A 769 3.17 31.39 10.08
CA ARG A 769 4.24 30.47 9.69
C ARG A 769 3.98 29.09 10.27
N LEU A 770 4.60 28.09 9.67
CA LEU A 770 4.67 26.78 10.28
C LEU A 770 5.43 26.87 11.62
N GLY A 771 4.89 26.18 12.66
CA GLY A 771 5.45 26.21 14.01
C GLY A 771 4.92 27.33 14.92
N ASP A 772 4.20 28.32 14.37
CA ASP A 772 3.61 29.39 15.20
C ASP A 772 2.56 28.81 16.15
N ARG A 773 2.61 29.26 17.42
CA ARG A 773 1.62 28.92 18.46
C ARG A 773 0.36 29.72 18.26
N VAL A 774 -0.78 29.03 18.30
CA VAL A 774 -2.09 29.67 18.09
C VAL A 774 -3.12 29.13 19.06
N ARG A 775 -4.12 29.96 19.38
CA ARG A 775 -5.34 29.51 20.05
C ARG A 775 -6.47 29.53 19.04
N ILE A 776 -7.20 28.43 18.97
CA ILE A 776 -8.29 28.24 18.01
C ILE A 776 -9.60 27.98 18.74
N LEU A 777 -10.69 28.26 18.03
CA LEU A 777 -12.04 27.84 18.38
C LEU A 777 -12.52 26.81 17.36
N VAL A 778 -13.09 25.71 17.82
CA VAL A 778 -13.68 24.69 16.95
C VAL A 778 -15.03 25.19 16.43
N LEU A 779 -15.15 25.46 15.15
CA LEU A 779 -16.38 25.93 14.50
C LEU A 779 -17.29 24.77 14.11
N LYS A 780 -16.73 23.77 13.45
CA LYS A 780 -17.45 22.63 12.91
C LYS A 780 -16.51 21.43 12.86
N ALA A 781 -17.03 20.27 13.17
CA ALA A 781 -16.41 19.01 12.82
C ALA A 781 -17.46 18.15 12.12
N SER A 782 -17.04 17.31 11.19
CA SER A 782 -17.92 16.41 10.46
C SER A 782 -17.18 15.12 10.13
N MET A 783 -17.59 14.04 10.76
CA MET A 783 -17.11 12.69 10.52
C MET A 783 -17.39 12.25 9.08
N GLU A 784 -18.54 12.64 8.50
CA GLU A 784 -18.91 12.32 7.12
C GLU A 784 -18.01 13.03 6.11
N GLU A 785 -17.76 14.35 6.32
CA GLU A 785 -16.90 15.14 5.43
C GLU A 785 -15.40 14.92 5.69
N ARG A 786 -15.04 14.27 6.80
CA ARG A 786 -13.64 14.15 7.29
C ARG A 786 -12.98 15.51 7.44
N LYS A 787 -13.73 16.50 7.97
CA LYS A 787 -13.29 17.88 8.09
C LYS A 787 -13.49 18.39 9.50
N ILE A 788 -12.52 19.18 9.92
CA ILE A 788 -12.54 19.91 11.18
C ILE A 788 -12.17 21.35 10.84
N ASP A 789 -13.12 22.27 11.06
CA ASP A 789 -12.95 23.68 10.77
C ASP A 789 -12.73 24.45 12.08
N PHE A 790 -11.66 25.20 12.09
CA PHE A 790 -11.26 26.06 13.20
C PHE A 790 -11.39 27.53 12.83
N ARG A 791 -11.45 28.38 13.85
CA ARG A 791 -11.28 29.81 13.74
C ARG A 791 -10.14 30.27 14.65
N LEU A 792 -9.29 31.13 14.13
CA LEU A 792 -8.21 31.71 14.91
C LEU A 792 -8.81 32.68 15.98
N VAL A 793 -8.45 32.47 17.24
CA VAL A 793 -8.83 33.33 18.38
C VAL A 793 -7.66 34.23 18.75
N GLU A 794 -6.47 33.67 18.88
CA GLU A 794 -5.26 34.37 19.26
C GLU A 794 -4.06 33.77 18.53
N HIS A 795 -3.18 34.63 18.08
CA HIS A 795 -1.88 34.25 17.53
C HIS A 795 -0.82 34.75 18.54
N LYS A 796 -0.19 33.78 19.19
CA LYS A 796 0.99 34.04 20.01
C LYS A 796 2.20 33.92 19.09
N GLY A 797 2.34 34.86 18.16
CA GLY A 797 3.61 35.02 17.45
C GLY A 797 4.64 35.52 18.46
N GLU A 798 5.89 35.11 18.27
CA GLU A 798 7.03 35.62 19.05
C GLU A 798 7.17 37.15 18.87
N ASP A 799 6.35 37.89 19.58
CA ASP A 799 6.62 39.30 19.90
C ASP A 799 7.07 39.33 21.35
N GLU A 800 8.34 39.13 21.54
CA GLU A 800 9.22 39.71 22.54
C GLU A 800 10.53 38.93 22.58
N GLY A 801 11.49 39.33 21.75
CA GLY A 801 12.89 38.98 21.91
C GLY A 801 13.50 38.04 20.86
N GLU A 802 14.15 38.66 19.91
CA GLU A 802 14.93 38.16 18.79
C GLU A 802 14.16 37.95 17.49
N SER A 803 13.88 39.04 16.80
CA SER A 803 13.62 39.03 15.36
C SER A 803 14.77 38.26 14.67
N LEU A 804 14.44 37.14 14.02
CA LEU A 804 15.35 36.54 13.03
C LEU A 804 15.85 37.68 12.10
N PRO A 805 17.17 37.78 11.87
CA PRO A 805 17.68 38.89 11.08
C PRO A 805 16.96 38.96 9.73
N PRO A 806 16.56 40.18 9.25
CA PRO A 806 15.87 40.31 7.99
C PRO A 806 16.72 39.63 6.91
N LEU A 807 16.10 38.78 6.14
CA LEU A 807 16.74 38.13 4.99
C LEU A 807 17.27 39.24 4.08
N PRO A 808 18.50 39.13 3.56
CA PRO A 808 19.09 40.15 2.70
C PRO A 808 18.15 40.45 1.52
N GLU A 809 17.78 41.72 1.32
CA GLU A 809 17.02 42.17 0.16
C GLU A 809 17.69 41.63 -1.09
N ARG A 810 16.91 41.04 -2.00
CA ARG A 810 17.42 40.68 -3.34
C ARG A 810 18.02 41.89 -3.96
N GLY A 811 19.33 41.90 -4.12
CA GLY A 811 20.03 42.96 -4.85
C GLY A 811 19.39 43.15 -6.19
N LYS A 812 19.02 44.40 -6.49
CA LYS A 812 18.54 44.84 -7.82
C LYS A 812 19.48 44.29 -8.88
N PRO A 813 18.98 43.71 -9.98
CA PRO A 813 19.84 43.17 -11.02
C PRO A 813 20.77 44.28 -11.53
N ALA A 814 22.08 44.05 -11.50
CA ALA A 814 23.10 44.96 -11.96
C ALA A 814 22.84 45.31 -13.42
N LYS A 815 22.68 46.61 -13.71
CA LYS A 815 22.58 47.13 -15.08
C LYS A 815 23.83 46.72 -15.84
N ARG A 816 23.68 45.82 -16.82
CA ARG A 816 24.73 45.53 -17.80
C ARG A 816 25.17 46.84 -18.47
N LYS A 817 26.38 47.28 -18.17
CA LYS A 817 27.05 48.31 -18.99
C LYS A 817 27.17 47.78 -20.40
N LYS A 818 26.57 48.50 -21.37
CA LYS A 818 26.89 48.37 -22.78
C LYS A 818 28.32 48.87 -22.97
N GLU A 819 29.26 47.98 -23.18
CA GLU A 819 30.51 48.35 -23.84
C GLU A 819 30.27 48.43 -25.34
N LYS A 820 30.56 49.62 -25.86
CA LYS A 820 30.74 49.86 -27.28
C LYS A 820 32.08 49.29 -27.69
N TYR A 821 32.08 48.37 -28.62
CA TYR A 821 33.00 48.38 -29.78
C TYR A 821 32.38 47.54 -30.88
#